data_2f3a9743c610fc659efc9d250f38e845
#
_entry.id   2f3a9743c610fc659efc9d250f38e845
#
_cell.length_a   1.000
_cell.length_b   1.000
_cell.length_c   1.000
_cell.angle_alpha   90.00
_cell.angle_beta   90.00
_cell.angle_gamma   90.00
#
_symmetry.space_group_name_H-M   'P 1'
#
loop_
_entity.id
_entity.type
_entity.pdbx_description
1 polymer ?
#
loop_
_entity_poly.entity_id
_entity_poly.type
_entity_poly.pdbx_seq_one_letter_code
_entity_poly.pdbx_strand_id
1 'polypeptide(L)'
;MPSISPFIRRGLGLWLLLVGSLVGFASEKPAFTDYCQRLEQEIQGRKHGFMAGNLAYYVGGFHASWKLMEDETIGLTHPFHHDLRSRGVGLLDSALTGTEHTGKGNDYNGWEFYKDTRVLYGSVIVDGQTFKHPKPKSMRWRPDKMICEYEVGGVTIREEKFIAANDAAASVITATKPVTLRFEGHSFFHRKSVTSTAAIRFDSRNNTVVIREGGTVKSRPDPNRGERVGPCVYSGMTTALSVSRDVSKSIVTRKDDRGVQHYTISVPCDAQGTVVSWAMHDDGDTAIRAARAIIAHHKSWQAAKTAEMNRQLNDEIPWFRCPDTRYVDIYYYLWSLYLMYYIEVGKGWEQEPHTQTAVNNFLGIHRYDAAFQIKVGAWTRNHSRYAYGNVLTWKHLTQNNRFRETPNGLRMLSDNKGISWHSGAYGVETSEHVLGAWQIYQHTGDVQFLKACYEGHFAKLYEKRLPGFAMNTFEVADTLVKMARLTGNEADVPNWNQLVRRDDPKHVRLMFDQRWEANGVPNYFAAPSNRMLMTTGFWSMRSPYFPNEYAKRMVHAWALNRDKGFYGAFFPLAMARQSMTQFKSKDDHAFGYTPDTAYFTLDGMFRQRLNKEATELTLNHLIHYNYHPQWKIPMAPEAYRRDLSLFGDQYSNFNAGKILLYLEGLAGLYYSIPDKHLTLQPALPKAWDWMELRLPIAGQWTQISYRHDGVQTSGSPFPVVVVE
;
A
#
# COMPACT_ATOMS: atom_id res chain seq x y z
N MET A 1 -23.16 0.33 -33.81
CA MET A 1 -21.74 0.33 -34.21
C MET A 1 -21.36 1.73 -34.59
N PRO A 2 -20.51 2.40 -33.87
CA PRO A 2 -19.27 2.87 -34.43
C PRO A 2 -18.08 2.55 -33.52
N SER A 3 -16.96 2.34 -34.16
CA SER A 3 -15.64 2.00 -33.67
C SER A 3 -15.02 3.11 -32.83
N ILE A 4 -14.49 2.76 -31.66
CA ILE A 4 -13.59 3.62 -30.90
C ILE A 4 -12.15 3.18 -31.16
N SER A 5 -11.39 4.14 -31.64
CA SER A 5 -10.00 4.07 -32.05
C SER A 5 -9.04 3.87 -30.86
N PRO A 6 -7.91 3.17 -31.03
CA PRO A 6 -6.94 2.95 -29.96
C PRO A 6 -5.89 4.05 -29.92
N PHE A 7 -5.78 4.73 -28.79
CA PHE A 7 -4.64 5.61 -28.49
C PHE A 7 -3.65 4.89 -27.59
N ILE A 8 -2.76 4.11 -28.17
CA ILE A 8 -1.46 3.78 -27.59
C ILE A 8 -0.44 3.77 -28.74
N ARG A 9 0.26 4.85 -28.97
CA ARG A 9 1.54 4.84 -29.71
C ARG A 9 2.52 5.83 -29.09
N ARG A 10 3.56 5.27 -28.51
CA ARG A 10 4.97 5.63 -28.58
C ARG A 10 5.27 7.13 -28.84
N GLY A 11 5.81 7.80 -27.84
CA GLY A 11 6.50 9.06 -27.98
C GLY A 11 7.89 9.02 -27.35
N LEU A 12 8.87 8.44 -28.04
CA LEU A 12 10.24 8.88 -27.92
C LEU A 12 10.32 10.19 -28.70
N GLY A 13 10.19 11.32 -28.01
CA GLY A 13 10.28 12.66 -28.58
C GLY A 13 11.40 13.44 -27.91
N LEU A 14 12.44 13.72 -28.70
CA LEU A 14 13.45 14.74 -28.49
C LEU A 14 12.81 16.04 -27.98
N TRP A 15 13.25 16.55 -26.84
CA TRP A 15 12.97 17.90 -26.40
C TRP A 15 14.06 18.85 -26.91
N LEU A 16 13.71 19.61 -27.93
CA LEU A 16 14.44 20.80 -28.35
C LEU A 16 14.04 21.98 -27.46
N LEU A 17 15.04 22.64 -26.94
CA LEU A 17 14.99 23.90 -26.19
C LEU A 17 14.28 25.01 -26.99
N LEU A 18 13.24 25.59 -26.40
CA LEU A 18 12.77 26.92 -26.74
C LEU A 18 12.97 27.82 -25.53
N VAL A 19 13.95 28.71 -25.67
CA VAL A 19 14.22 29.78 -24.73
C VAL A 19 13.26 30.92 -25.01
N GLY A 20 12.30 31.11 -24.10
CA GLY A 20 11.45 32.27 -24.04
C GLY A 20 11.61 32.97 -22.70
N SER A 21 12.27 34.13 -22.71
CA SER A 21 12.49 34.99 -21.55
C SER A 21 11.16 35.52 -21.01
N LEU A 22 10.74 35.02 -19.86
CA LEU A 22 9.77 35.68 -18.99
C LEU A 22 10.47 35.80 -17.61
N VAL A 23 10.79 37.03 -17.25
CA VAL A 23 11.24 37.39 -15.90
C VAL A 23 10.04 37.24 -14.97
N GLY A 24 9.85 36.04 -14.45
CA GLY A 24 8.99 35.76 -13.32
C GLY A 24 9.87 35.40 -12.15
N PHE A 25 9.60 35.95 -10.99
CA PHE A 25 10.26 35.57 -9.74
C PHE A 25 10.16 34.04 -9.57
N ALA A 26 11.21 33.35 -9.95
CA ALA A 26 11.33 31.91 -9.71
C ALA A 26 11.49 31.73 -8.21
N SER A 27 10.44 31.22 -7.53
CA SER A 27 10.66 30.64 -6.21
C SER A 27 11.76 29.60 -6.37
N GLU A 28 12.88 29.77 -5.69
CA GLU A 28 13.98 28.82 -5.76
C GLU A 28 13.44 27.42 -5.51
N LYS A 29 13.56 26.57 -6.54
CA LYS A 29 13.28 25.16 -6.40
C LYS A 29 14.19 24.66 -5.27
N PRO A 30 13.69 24.02 -4.21
CA PRO A 30 14.59 23.46 -3.21
C PRO A 30 15.60 22.58 -3.92
N ALA A 31 16.84 22.61 -3.45
CA ALA A 31 17.91 21.79 -4.01
C ALA A 31 17.44 20.33 -4.09
N PHE A 32 17.74 19.66 -5.19
CA PHE A 32 17.45 18.25 -5.39
C PHE A 32 17.94 17.46 -4.18
N THR A 33 17.09 16.64 -3.59
CA THR A 33 17.44 15.72 -2.52
C THR A 33 17.43 14.30 -3.09
N ASP A 34 18.52 13.58 -2.92
CA ASP A 34 18.51 12.13 -3.18
C ASP A 34 17.80 11.45 -2.00
N TYR A 35 16.48 11.29 -2.12
CA TYR A 35 15.65 10.66 -1.10
C TYR A 35 15.95 9.18 -0.97
N CYS A 36 16.34 8.51 -2.06
CA CYS A 36 16.75 7.12 -2.01
C CYS A 36 17.97 6.95 -1.12
N GLN A 37 18.97 7.81 -1.25
CA GLN A 37 20.14 7.82 -0.38
C GLN A 37 19.78 8.25 1.04
N ARG A 38 18.98 9.31 1.19
CA ARG A 38 18.53 9.80 2.50
C ARG A 38 17.82 8.72 3.32
N LEU A 39 16.96 7.92 2.67
CA LEU A 39 16.19 6.86 3.30
C LEU A 39 16.93 5.50 3.33
N GLU A 40 18.18 5.47 2.91
CA GLU A 40 19.00 4.28 3.05
C GLU A 40 19.19 3.93 4.53
N GLN A 41 18.80 2.74 4.90
CA GLN A 41 18.79 2.28 6.28
C GLN A 41 19.48 0.93 6.36
N GLU A 42 20.41 0.81 7.29
CA GLU A 42 21.07 -0.47 7.54
C GLU A 42 20.19 -1.33 8.44
N ILE A 43 19.83 -2.50 7.94
CA ILE A 43 19.05 -3.48 8.65
C ILE A 43 19.97 -4.66 8.93
N GLN A 44 20.25 -4.87 10.19
CA GLN A 44 21.14 -5.96 10.63
C GLN A 44 20.36 -7.26 10.84
N GLY A 45 19.75 -7.78 9.76
CA GLY A 45 19.19 -9.12 9.67
C GLY A 45 18.52 -9.64 10.95
N ARG A 46 18.86 -10.85 11.34
CA ARG A 46 18.25 -11.60 12.46
C ARG A 46 18.41 -11.00 13.85
N LYS A 47 19.24 -10.01 14.05
CA LYS A 47 19.36 -9.31 15.34
C LYS A 47 18.21 -8.35 15.60
N HIS A 48 17.41 -8.12 14.60
CA HIS A 48 16.25 -7.29 14.67
C HIS A 48 15.02 -8.09 15.11
N GLY A 49 14.46 -7.82 16.28
CA GLY A 49 13.14 -8.35 16.64
C GLY A 49 12.06 -8.00 15.62
N PHE A 50 12.21 -6.87 14.94
CA PHE A 50 11.43 -6.42 13.80
C PHE A 50 11.52 -7.35 12.57
N MET A 51 12.61 -8.09 12.44
CA MET A 51 12.86 -9.03 11.35
C MET A 51 12.62 -10.48 11.73
N ALA A 52 12.16 -10.74 12.93
CA ALA A 52 11.85 -12.10 13.36
C ALA A 52 10.57 -12.61 12.69
N GLY A 53 10.63 -13.77 12.08
CA GLY A 53 9.49 -14.42 11.43
C GLY A 53 9.29 -14.05 9.96
N ASN A 54 8.12 -13.61 9.57
CA ASN A 54 7.71 -13.41 8.17
C ASN A 54 7.92 -11.98 7.64
N LEU A 55 8.88 -11.26 8.16
CA LEU A 55 9.17 -9.91 7.70
C LEU A 55 9.81 -9.93 6.31
N ALA A 56 9.46 -8.96 5.51
CA ALA A 56 9.95 -8.84 4.15
C ALA A 56 10.16 -7.38 3.78
N TYR A 57 11.11 -7.13 2.89
CA TYR A 57 11.32 -5.85 2.26
C TYR A 57 10.60 -5.84 0.92
N TYR A 58 9.92 -4.75 0.65
CA TYR A 58 9.18 -4.60 -0.58
C TYR A 58 9.96 -3.76 -1.57
N VAL A 59 10.12 -4.27 -2.77
CA VAL A 59 10.68 -3.52 -3.90
C VAL A 59 9.70 -3.69 -5.06
N GLY A 60 8.98 -2.61 -5.41
CA GLY A 60 7.88 -2.66 -6.37
C GLY A 60 8.26 -2.29 -7.80
N GLY A 61 7.58 -2.87 -8.75
CA GLY A 61 7.44 -2.46 -10.15
C GLY A 61 5.96 -2.16 -10.47
N PHE A 62 5.63 -1.82 -11.71
CA PHE A 62 4.25 -1.47 -12.07
C PHE A 62 3.31 -2.67 -12.14
N HIS A 63 3.79 -3.83 -12.55
CA HIS A 63 3.00 -5.05 -12.69
C HIS A 63 3.55 -6.19 -11.82
N ALA A 64 4.74 -6.03 -11.26
CA ALA A 64 5.41 -7.03 -10.45
C ALA A 64 5.84 -6.48 -9.09
N SER A 65 5.71 -7.30 -8.10
CA SER A 65 6.19 -7.03 -6.75
C SER A 65 7.07 -8.17 -6.29
N TRP A 66 8.13 -7.84 -5.58
CA TRP A 66 9.06 -8.80 -5.03
C TRP A 66 9.14 -8.64 -3.52
N LYS A 67 9.11 -9.75 -2.87
CA LYS A 67 9.21 -9.84 -1.43
C LYS A 67 10.56 -10.44 -1.05
N LEU A 68 11.37 -9.68 -0.31
CA LEU A 68 12.63 -10.13 0.23
C LEU A 68 12.44 -10.46 1.71
N MET A 69 12.70 -11.70 2.09
CA MET A 69 12.51 -12.19 3.44
C MET A 69 13.78 -12.01 4.28
N GLU A 70 13.65 -11.95 5.59
CA GLU A 70 14.79 -11.85 6.49
C GLU A 70 15.76 -13.02 6.39
N ASP A 71 15.24 -14.19 5.98
CA ASP A 71 16.03 -15.40 5.76
C ASP A 71 16.53 -15.52 4.33
N GLU A 72 16.40 -14.45 3.55
CA GLU A 72 16.81 -14.38 2.16
C GLU A 72 18.29 -14.71 2.00
N THR A 73 18.61 -15.29 0.88
CA THR A 73 19.96 -15.59 0.48
C THR A 73 20.27 -14.95 -0.87
N ILE A 74 21.45 -15.17 -1.42
CA ILE A 74 21.81 -14.67 -2.74
C ILE A 74 20.79 -15.13 -3.78
N GLY A 75 20.24 -14.19 -4.49
CA GLY A 75 19.22 -14.41 -5.53
C GLY A 75 17.91 -13.69 -5.28
N LEU A 76 16.90 -14.09 -6.04
CA LEU A 76 15.56 -13.52 -6.01
C LEU A 76 14.56 -14.59 -5.62
N THR A 77 13.83 -14.38 -4.55
CA THR A 77 12.81 -15.32 -4.06
C THR A 77 11.45 -14.64 -3.94
N HIS A 78 10.41 -15.44 -3.87
CA HIS A 78 9.03 -14.99 -3.66
C HIS A 78 8.56 -13.91 -4.65
N PRO A 79 8.61 -14.15 -5.98
CA PRO A 79 8.07 -13.23 -6.95
C PRO A 79 6.57 -13.08 -6.77
N PHE A 80 6.11 -11.90 -7.06
CA PHE A 80 4.73 -11.52 -6.88
C PHE A 80 4.27 -10.71 -8.09
N HIS A 81 3.32 -11.23 -8.87
CA HIS A 81 2.94 -10.61 -10.13
C HIS A 81 1.45 -10.37 -10.23
N HIS A 82 1.05 -9.13 -10.41
CA HIS A 82 -0.34 -8.72 -10.45
C HIS A 82 -1.11 -9.20 -11.65
N ASP A 83 -0.45 -9.36 -12.77
CA ASP A 83 -1.06 -9.89 -13.97
C ASP A 83 -1.75 -11.24 -13.75
N LEU A 84 -1.27 -12.03 -12.81
CA LEU A 84 -1.91 -13.27 -12.45
C LEU A 84 -3.29 -13.06 -11.83
N ARG A 85 -3.45 -12.00 -11.05
CA ARG A 85 -4.73 -11.65 -10.44
C ARG A 85 -5.75 -11.22 -11.48
N SER A 86 -5.38 -10.32 -12.37
CA SER A 86 -6.27 -9.81 -13.41
C SER A 86 -6.75 -10.87 -14.37
N ARG A 87 -6.07 -12.00 -14.43
CA ARG A 87 -6.47 -13.17 -15.21
C ARG A 87 -7.33 -14.16 -14.45
N GLY A 88 -7.60 -13.88 -13.17
CA GLY A 88 -8.30 -14.80 -12.32
C GLY A 88 -7.50 -16.06 -11.97
N VAL A 89 -6.21 -16.07 -12.29
CA VAL A 89 -5.27 -17.05 -11.77
C VAL A 89 -4.78 -16.46 -10.47
N GLY A 90 -5.56 -16.61 -9.45
CA GLY A 90 -5.29 -15.71 -8.40
C GLY A 90 -4.61 -16.25 -7.21
N LEU A 91 -3.77 -15.43 -6.76
CA LEU A 91 -3.44 -15.27 -5.37
C LEU A 91 -4.67 -15.28 -4.47
N LEU A 92 -5.81 -15.04 -5.04
CA LEU A 92 -7.09 -14.82 -4.41
C LEU A 92 -8.01 -16.01 -4.52
N ASP A 93 -7.65 -16.97 -5.36
CA ASP A 93 -8.45 -18.15 -5.53
C ASP A 93 -8.05 -19.22 -4.53
N SER A 94 -8.90 -19.49 -3.57
CA SER A 94 -8.70 -20.55 -2.59
C SER A 94 -8.56 -21.92 -3.22
N ALA A 95 -9.03 -22.12 -4.45
CA ALA A 95 -8.82 -23.36 -5.17
C ALA A 95 -7.38 -23.56 -5.58
N LEU A 96 -6.66 -22.48 -5.93
CA LEU A 96 -5.23 -22.52 -6.25
C LEU A 96 -4.36 -22.56 -5.00
N THR A 97 -4.79 -21.90 -3.94
CA THR A 97 -4.03 -21.82 -2.70
C THR A 97 -4.16 -23.03 -1.82
N GLY A 98 -5.10 -23.92 -2.18
CA GLY A 98 -5.35 -25.09 -1.38
C GLY A 98 -5.58 -24.68 0.08
N THR A 99 -6.75 -24.30 0.41
CA THR A 99 -7.16 -23.99 1.79
C THR A 99 -7.04 -25.17 2.76
N GLU A 100 -6.18 -26.09 2.47
CA GLU A 100 -5.66 -27.05 3.41
C GLU A 100 -4.90 -26.37 4.54
N HIS A 101 -4.82 -25.08 4.48
CA HIS A 101 -4.30 -24.25 5.52
C HIS A 101 -5.20 -24.38 6.76
N THR A 102 -4.81 -25.31 7.57
CA THR A 102 -4.90 -25.28 9.03
C THR A 102 -6.26 -25.07 9.68
N GLY A 103 -7.39 -25.09 8.97
CA GLY A 103 -8.72 -25.06 9.57
C GLY A 103 -9.04 -23.85 10.45
N LYS A 104 -8.30 -22.75 10.32
CA LYS A 104 -8.44 -21.55 11.15
C LYS A 104 -9.03 -20.35 10.43
N GLY A 105 -9.75 -20.55 9.34
CA GLY A 105 -10.60 -19.51 8.76
C GLY A 105 -9.89 -18.31 8.12
N ASN A 106 -8.58 -18.24 8.16
CA ASN A 106 -7.78 -17.14 7.60
C ASN A 106 -7.15 -17.54 6.28
N ASP A 107 -7.97 -17.81 5.30
CA ASP A 107 -7.51 -18.16 3.97
C ASP A 107 -7.12 -16.92 3.15
N TYR A 108 -6.33 -16.02 3.71
CA TYR A 108 -5.69 -14.93 2.97
C TYR A 108 -4.57 -15.41 2.06
N ASN A 109 -4.56 -16.67 1.72
CA ASN A 109 -3.38 -17.40 1.30
C ASN A 109 -3.27 -17.53 -0.21
N GLY A 110 -3.94 -16.66 -0.98
CA GLY A 110 -3.69 -16.58 -2.39
C GLY A 110 -2.21 -16.42 -2.72
N TRP A 111 -1.53 -15.61 -1.96
CA TRP A 111 -0.10 -15.40 -2.11
C TRP A 111 0.77 -16.60 -1.68
N GLU A 112 0.29 -17.49 -0.84
CA GLU A 112 1.04 -18.67 -0.42
C GLU A 112 1.32 -19.66 -1.55
N PHE A 113 0.50 -19.63 -2.60
CA PHE A 113 0.80 -20.35 -3.81
C PHE A 113 2.18 -19.97 -4.37
N TYR A 114 2.54 -18.69 -4.27
CA TYR A 114 3.83 -18.16 -4.71
C TYR A 114 4.90 -18.19 -3.62
N LYS A 115 4.52 -18.20 -2.37
CA LYS A 115 5.45 -18.29 -1.25
C LYS A 115 6.37 -19.49 -1.33
N ASP A 116 5.84 -20.62 -1.78
CA ASP A 116 6.60 -21.85 -1.92
C ASP A 116 7.34 -21.94 -3.27
N THR A 117 7.17 -20.94 -4.14
CA THR A 117 7.86 -20.89 -5.44
C THR A 117 9.21 -20.22 -5.26
N ARG A 118 10.22 -21.01 -5.05
CA ARG A 118 11.60 -20.54 -4.94
C ARG A 118 12.19 -20.43 -6.32
N VAL A 119 12.19 -19.22 -6.81
CA VAL A 119 12.49 -18.91 -8.19
C VAL A 119 13.99 -18.95 -8.48
N LEU A 120 14.77 -18.35 -7.61
CA LEU A 120 16.19 -18.20 -7.75
C LEU A 120 16.82 -18.20 -6.37
N TYR A 121 17.19 -19.35 -5.89
CA TYR A 121 17.70 -19.58 -4.55
C TYR A 121 19.18 -19.93 -4.61
N GLY A 122 20.05 -19.04 -4.09
CA GLY A 122 21.48 -19.10 -4.34
C GLY A 122 22.27 -19.82 -3.26
N SER A 123 23.29 -20.54 -3.69
CA SER A 123 24.40 -21.05 -2.87
C SER A 123 25.71 -20.53 -3.44
N VAL A 124 26.77 -20.51 -2.64
CA VAL A 124 28.09 -20.04 -3.06
C VAL A 124 29.07 -21.19 -2.96
N ILE A 125 29.89 -21.38 -3.97
CA ILE A 125 30.99 -22.34 -3.97
C ILE A 125 32.31 -21.55 -3.99
N VAL A 126 33.11 -21.71 -2.93
CA VAL A 126 34.42 -21.11 -2.77
C VAL A 126 35.43 -22.24 -2.63
N ASP A 127 36.44 -22.29 -3.48
CA ASP A 127 37.52 -23.31 -3.45
C ASP A 127 36.98 -24.75 -3.34
N GLY A 128 35.90 -25.03 -4.08
CA GLY A 128 35.23 -26.34 -4.08
C GLY A 128 34.28 -26.61 -2.92
N GLN A 129 34.28 -25.80 -1.89
CA GLN A 129 33.35 -25.91 -0.78
C GLN A 129 32.04 -25.19 -1.05
N THR A 130 30.91 -25.88 -0.85
CA THR A 130 29.57 -25.31 -1.04
C THR A 130 29.00 -24.74 0.26
N PHE A 131 28.70 -23.45 0.25
CA PHE A 131 27.96 -22.75 1.30
C PHE A 131 26.50 -22.62 0.85
N LYS A 132 25.64 -23.45 1.41
CA LYS A 132 24.22 -23.47 1.05
C LYS A 132 23.49 -22.27 1.65
N HIS A 133 22.82 -21.52 0.78
CA HIS A 133 21.93 -20.44 1.14
C HIS A 133 22.52 -19.51 2.23
N PRO A 134 23.68 -18.90 1.98
CA PRO A 134 24.33 -18.05 2.96
C PRO A 134 23.42 -16.86 3.28
N LYS A 135 23.41 -16.48 4.54
CA LYS A 135 22.65 -15.31 5.00
C LYS A 135 23.47 -14.06 4.84
N PRO A 136 22.87 -12.92 4.53
CA PRO A 136 23.60 -11.66 4.48
C PRO A 136 24.12 -11.27 5.87
N LYS A 137 25.32 -10.74 5.91
CA LYS A 137 25.92 -10.11 7.09
C LYS A 137 25.27 -8.76 7.38
N SER A 138 24.96 -8.02 6.32
CA SER A 138 24.21 -6.76 6.38
C SER A 138 23.22 -6.64 5.22
N MET A 139 22.11 -5.98 5.50
CA MET A 139 21.12 -5.60 4.49
C MET A 139 20.81 -4.12 4.65
N ARG A 140 20.83 -3.38 3.55
CA ARG A 140 20.45 -1.98 3.48
C ARG A 140 19.28 -1.82 2.54
N TRP A 141 18.21 -1.25 3.04
CA TRP A 141 17.03 -0.94 2.25
C TRP A 141 17.08 0.52 1.76
N ARG A 142 16.75 0.70 0.51
CA ARG A 142 16.46 1.99 -0.11
C ARG A 142 15.13 1.87 -0.88
N PRO A 143 14.40 2.98 -1.12
CA PRO A 143 13.17 2.92 -1.92
C PRO A 143 13.36 2.34 -3.33
N ASP A 144 14.54 2.47 -3.92
CA ASP A 144 14.87 2.03 -5.27
C ASP A 144 15.52 0.64 -5.34
N LYS A 145 16.13 0.15 -4.26
CA LYS A 145 16.87 -1.13 -4.25
C LYS A 145 17.13 -1.67 -2.85
N MET A 146 17.49 -2.94 -2.80
CA MET A 146 18.06 -3.60 -1.64
C MET A 146 19.53 -3.91 -1.87
N ILE A 147 20.38 -3.67 -0.87
CA ILE A 147 21.82 -3.94 -0.90
C ILE A 147 22.13 -4.98 0.19
N CYS A 148 22.64 -6.14 -0.21
CA CYS A 148 23.04 -7.22 0.69
C CYS A 148 24.55 -7.45 0.61
N GLU A 149 25.18 -7.70 1.75
CA GLU A 149 26.59 -8.06 1.84
C GLU A 149 26.71 -9.41 2.56
N TYR A 150 27.49 -10.30 2.00
CA TYR A 150 27.73 -11.65 2.51
C TYR A 150 29.23 -11.86 2.76
N GLU A 151 29.55 -12.58 3.83
CA GLU A 151 30.89 -13.09 4.10
C GLU A 151 30.87 -14.63 4.02
N VAL A 152 31.46 -15.18 2.99
CA VAL A 152 31.36 -16.62 2.68
C VAL A 152 32.73 -17.16 2.32
N GLY A 153 33.26 -18.09 3.13
CA GLY A 153 34.55 -18.72 2.86
C GLY A 153 35.72 -17.73 2.69
N GLY A 154 35.71 -16.60 3.44
CA GLY A 154 36.72 -15.56 3.34
C GLY A 154 36.60 -14.67 2.10
N VAL A 155 35.44 -14.71 1.44
CA VAL A 155 35.10 -13.86 0.29
C VAL A 155 33.94 -12.93 0.67
N THR A 156 34.10 -11.64 0.43
CA THR A 156 33.02 -10.66 0.52
C THR A 156 32.26 -10.63 -0.79
N ILE A 157 30.95 -10.83 -0.70
CA ILE A 157 30.03 -10.77 -1.85
C ILE A 157 29.03 -9.64 -1.60
N ARG A 158 28.85 -8.78 -2.60
CA ARG A 158 27.87 -7.70 -2.59
C ARG A 158 26.81 -7.98 -3.66
N GLU A 159 25.55 -7.87 -3.26
CA GLU A 159 24.40 -8.03 -4.14
C GLU A 159 23.49 -6.80 -4.07
N GLU A 160 23.11 -6.26 -5.22
CA GLU A 160 22.08 -5.21 -5.32
C GLU A 160 20.87 -5.77 -6.06
N LYS A 161 19.68 -5.66 -5.43
CA LYS A 161 18.41 -6.16 -5.97
C LYS A 161 17.47 -5.00 -6.25
N PHE A 162 16.85 -4.97 -7.42
CA PHE A 162 15.88 -3.95 -7.79
C PHE A 162 14.84 -4.49 -8.78
N ILE A 163 13.72 -3.78 -8.93
CA ILE A 163 12.72 -4.03 -9.99
C ILE A 163 12.71 -2.84 -10.92
N ALA A 164 12.91 -3.07 -12.19
CA ALA A 164 12.92 -2.06 -13.23
C ALA A 164 11.49 -1.73 -13.71
N ALA A 165 11.35 -0.62 -14.44
CA ALA A 165 10.07 -0.16 -14.98
C ALA A 165 9.45 -1.13 -16.02
N ASN A 166 10.24 -2.05 -16.56
CA ASN A 166 9.75 -3.13 -17.43
C ASN A 166 9.31 -4.39 -16.64
N ASP A 167 9.15 -4.27 -15.32
CA ASP A 167 8.74 -5.31 -14.38
C ASP A 167 9.68 -6.52 -14.27
N ALA A 168 10.90 -6.39 -14.77
CA ALA A 168 11.93 -7.38 -14.52
C ALA A 168 12.69 -7.06 -13.23
N ALA A 169 12.80 -8.05 -12.37
CA ALA A 169 13.67 -7.97 -11.20
C ALA A 169 15.11 -8.32 -11.58
N ALA A 170 16.05 -7.71 -10.90
CA ALA A 170 17.47 -7.93 -11.10
C ALA A 170 18.21 -8.16 -9.79
N SER A 171 19.21 -9.01 -9.86
CA SER A 171 20.24 -9.20 -8.85
C SER A 171 21.60 -8.99 -9.52
N VAL A 172 22.32 -7.95 -9.08
CA VAL A 172 23.67 -7.61 -9.55
C VAL A 172 24.64 -7.98 -8.45
N ILE A 173 25.51 -8.98 -8.73
CA ILE A 173 26.36 -9.60 -7.72
C ILE A 173 27.82 -9.39 -8.09
N THR A 174 28.63 -8.99 -7.14
CA THR A 174 30.09 -8.90 -7.24
C THR A 174 30.74 -9.65 -6.09
N ALA A 175 31.93 -10.19 -6.32
CA ALA A 175 32.71 -10.90 -5.30
C ALA A 175 34.16 -10.42 -5.30
N THR A 176 34.77 -10.31 -4.12
CA THR A 176 36.18 -9.87 -3.97
C THR A 176 37.21 -10.89 -4.49
N LYS A 177 36.80 -12.14 -4.65
CA LYS A 177 37.57 -13.22 -5.28
C LYS A 177 36.66 -14.04 -6.19
N PRO A 178 37.17 -14.76 -7.19
CA PRO A 178 36.38 -15.65 -8.01
C PRO A 178 35.61 -16.71 -7.18
N VAL A 179 34.30 -16.81 -7.40
CA VAL A 179 33.43 -17.79 -6.80
C VAL A 179 32.50 -18.35 -7.86
N THR A 180 31.85 -19.47 -7.57
CA THR A 180 30.72 -19.95 -8.37
C THR A 180 29.44 -19.75 -7.58
N LEU A 181 28.48 -19.02 -8.18
CA LEU A 181 27.12 -18.92 -7.67
C LEU A 181 26.32 -20.08 -8.24
N ARG A 182 25.62 -20.80 -7.37
CA ARG A 182 24.73 -21.87 -7.77
C ARG A 182 23.30 -21.51 -7.43
N PHE A 183 22.51 -21.26 -8.45
CA PHE A 183 21.10 -20.95 -8.30
C PHE A 183 20.23 -22.16 -8.58
N GLU A 184 19.20 -22.30 -7.80
CA GLU A 184 18.19 -23.33 -7.95
C GLU A 184 16.80 -22.75 -7.81
N GLY A 185 15.85 -23.34 -8.49
CA GLY A 185 14.46 -22.96 -8.41
C GLY A 185 13.55 -24.08 -8.93
N HIS A 186 12.27 -23.85 -8.84
CA HIS A 186 11.28 -24.81 -9.30
C HIS A 186 10.02 -24.13 -9.81
N SER A 187 9.25 -24.86 -10.62
CA SER A 187 7.90 -24.47 -11.02
C SER A 187 6.95 -24.48 -9.82
N PHE A 188 5.76 -23.95 -10.01
CA PHE A 188 4.70 -24.06 -9.02
C PHE A 188 4.43 -25.54 -8.72
N PHE A 189 4.23 -25.86 -7.47
CA PHE A 189 4.14 -27.24 -7.03
C PHE A 189 2.69 -27.73 -6.98
N HIS A 190 2.54 -29.05 -6.95
CA HIS A 190 1.25 -29.68 -6.77
C HIS A 190 0.75 -29.57 -5.35
N ARG A 191 -0.51 -29.15 -5.22
CA ARG A 191 -1.29 -29.31 -3.99
C ARG A 191 -2.43 -30.30 -4.24
N LYS A 192 -3.12 -30.76 -3.22
CA LYS A 192 -4.21 -31.74 -3.37
C LYS A 192 -5.29 -31.33 -4.36
N SER A 193 -5.56 -30.03 -4.47
CA SER A 193 -6.56 -29.46 -5.39
C SER A 193 -6.00 -28.99 -6.72
N VAL A 194 -4.67 -28.95 -6.89
CA VAL A 194 -4.01 -28.42 -8.09
C VAL A 194 -3.05 -29.45 -8.67
N THR A 195 -3.15 -29.69 -9.96
CA THR A 195 -2.17 -30.47 -10.73
C THR A 195 -1.43 -29.53 -11.67
N SER A 196 -0.13 -29.32 -11.44
CA SER A 196 0.70 -28.48 -12.28
C SER A 196 1.07 -29.18 -13.59
N THR A 197 1.02 -28.43 -14.68
CA THR A 197 1.53 -28.85 -16.01
C THR A 197 2.72 -27.97 -16.43
N ALA A 198 3.41 -27.38 -15.47
CA ALA A 198 4.56 -26.53 -15.74
C ALA A 198 5.66 -27.27 -16.53
N ALA A 199 6.34 -26.51 -17.38
CA ALA A 199 7.48 -27.00 -18.16
C ALA A 199 8.66 -26.03 -18.02
N ILE A 200 9.84 -26.59 -17.77
CA ILE A 200 11.10 -25.84 -17.74
C ILE A 200 11.93 -26.21 -18.99
N ARG A 201 12.37 -25.19 -19.71
CA ARG A 201 13.30 -25.35 -20.84
C ARG A 201 14.43 -24.33 -20.77
N PHE A 202 15.55 -24.65 -21.36
CA PHE A 202 16.63 -23.70 -21.57
C PHE A 202 16.61 -23.17 -22.99
N ASP A 203 16.56 -21.85 -23.13
CA ASP A 203 16.73 -21.17 -24.41
C ASP A 203 18.19 -20.75 -24.56
N SER A 204 18.95 -21.56 -25.32
CA SER A 204 20.38 -21.34 -25.53
C SER A 204 20.70 -20.08 -26.30
N ARG A 205 19.80 -19.62 -27.19
CA ARG A 205 19.99 -18.38 -27.97
C ARG A 205 19.96 -17.14 -27.06
N ASN A 206 19.12 -17.18 -26.06
CA ASN A 206 18.92 -16.09 -25.12
C ASN A 206 19.61 -16.29 -23.76
N ASN A 207 20.34 -17.41 -23.59
CA ASN A 207 20.93 -17.81 -22.32
C ASN A 207 19.94 -17.67 -21.16
N THR A 208 18.75 -18.26 -21.32
CA THR A 208 17.60 -18.00 -20.46
C THR A 208 16.90 -19.31 -20.09
N VAL A 209 16.66 -19.49 -18.79
CA VAL A 209 15.76 -20.55 -18.32
C VAL A 209 14.32 -20.03 -18.43
N VAL A 210 13.49 -20.77 -19.14
CA VAL A 210 12.08 -20.41 -19.35
C VAL A 210 11.21 -21.42 -18.64
N ILE A 211 10.36 -20.94 -17.76
CA ILE A 211 9.38 -21.72 -17.03
C ILE A 211 7.99 -21.29 -17.51
N ARG A 212 7.26 -22.20 -18.11
CA ARG A 212 5.86 -21.98 -18.46
C ARG A 212 4.98 -22.65 -17.43
N GLU A 213 4.26 -21.84 -16.66
CA GLU A 213 3.34 -22.34 -15.66
C GLU A 213 2.00 -22.69 -16.27
N GLY A 214 1.33 -23.67 -15.67
CA GLY A 214 -0.01 -24.08 -16.04
C GLY A 214 -0.52 -25.15 -15.09
N GLY A 215 -1.81 -25.43 -15.12
CA GLY A 215 -2.36 -26.45 -14.26
C GLY A 215 -3.86 -26.64 -14.36
N THR A 216 -4.33 -27.62 -13.62
CA THR A 216 -5.75 -27.93 -13.46
C THR A 216 -6.12 -27.89 -11.97
N VAL A 217 -7.16 -27.18 -11.66
CA VAL A 217 -7.75 -27.14 -10.31
C VAL A 217 -8.91 -28.13 -10.25
N LYS A 218 -8.86 -29.06 -9.31
CA LYS A 218 -9.95 -30.02 -9.06
C LYS A 218 -11.12 -29.32 -8.38
N SER A 219 -12.34 -29.74 -8.73
CA SER A 219 -13.55 -29.28 -8.05
C SER A 219 -13.51 -29.64 -6.56
N ARG A 220 -13.79 -28.68 -5.70
CA ARG A 220 -13.88 -28.87 -4.25
C ARG A 220 -14.97 -27.99 -3.64
N PRO A 221 -15.52 -28.35 -2.48
CA PRO A 221 -16.43 -27.46 -1.76
C PRO A 221 -15.73 -26.14 -1.37
N ASP A 222 -16.44 -25.04 -1.51
CA ASP A 222 -16.05 -23.77 -0.90
C ASP A 222 -16.46 -23.79 0.59
N PRO A 223 -15.53 -23.76 1.52
CA PRO A 223 -15.85 -23.86 2.95
C PRO A 223 -16.66 -22.65 3.47
N ASN A 224 -16.64 -21.53 2.73
CA ASN A 224 -17.30 -20.31 3.17
C ASN A 224 -18.72 -20.12 2.61
N ARG A 225 -19.08 -20.84 1.53
CA ARG A 225 -20.32 -20.58 0.78
C ARG A 225 -21.16 -21.81 0.43
N GLY A 226 -20.69 -22.99 0.74
CA GLY A 226 -21.37 -24.24 0.37
C GLY A 226 -21.40 -24.53 -1.14
N GLU A 227 -20.76 -23.68 -1.95
CA GLU A 227 -20.63 -23.87 -3.39
C GLU A 227 -19.36 -24.65 -3.72
N ARG A 228 -19.23 -25.09 -4.97
CA ARG A 228 -18.02 -25.78 -5.42
C ARG A 228 -17.18 -24.86 -6.28
N VAL A 229 -15.87 -24.90 -6.05
CA VAL A 229 -14.85 -24.23 -6.87
C VAL A 229 -14.20 -25.23 -7.82
N GLY A 230 -14.02 -24.87 -9.08
CA GLY A 230 -13.48 -25.78 -10.10
C GLY A 230 -14.50 -26.85 -10.56
N PRO A 231 -14.08 -27.78 -11.43
CA PRO A 231 -12.75 -27.86 -12.02
C PRO A 231 -12.49 -26.77 -13.05
N CYS A 232 -11.25 -26.38 -13.16
CA CYS A 232 -10.85 -25.39 -14.16
C CYS A 232 -9.38 -25.60 -14.58
N VAL A 233 -9.05 -25.14 -15.76
CA VAL A 233 -7.68 -25.14 -16.29
C VAL A 233 -7.18 -23.70 -16.27
N TYR A 234 -5.98 -23.48 -15.76
CA TYR A 234 -5.32 -22.19 -15.88
C TYR A 234 -4.08 -22.30 -16.77
N SER A 235 -3.88 -21.31 -17.60
CA SER A 235 -2.70 -21.17 -18.44
C SER A 235 -1.73 -20.21 -17.80
N GLY A 236 -1.04 -20.55 -16.77
CA GLY A 236 -0.21 -19.64 -16.00
C GLY A 236 0.69 -18.70 -16.80
N MET A 237 1.55 -18.00 -16.08
CA MET A 237 2.51 -17.08 -16.67
C MET A 237 3.72 -17.82 -17.22
N THR A 238 4.41 -17.20 -18.13
CA THR A 238 5.76 -17.59 -18.53
C THR A 238 6.75 -16.76 -17.73
N THR A 239 7.71 -17.45 -17.16
CA THR A 239 8.80 -16.88 -16.39
C THR A 239 10.11 -17.02 -17.14
N ALA A 240 10.90 -15.98 -17.25
CA ALA A 240 12.20 -15.95 -17.89
C ALA A 240 13.28 -15.57 -16.87
N LEU A 241 14.24 -16.45 -16.66
CA LEU A 241 15.44 -16.22 -15.88
C LEU A 241 16.63 -16.10 -16.84
N SER A 242 17.19 -14.91 -16.98
CA SER A 242 18.36 -14.63 -17.80
C SER A 242 19.59 -14.35 -16.95
N VAL A 243 20.75 -14.73 -17.44
CA VAL A 243 22.03 -14.54 -16.75
C VAL A 243 23.04 -13.89 -17.69
N SER A 244 23.92 -13.04 -17.15
CA SER A 244 24.95 -12.33 -17.94
C SER A 244 26.13 -13.23 -18.38
N ARG A 245 26.34 -14.33 -17.69
CA ARG A 245 27.38 -15.32 -18.00
C ARG A 245 26.74 -16.52 -18.67
N ASP A 246 27.45 -17.19 -19.59
CA ASP A 246 26.95 -18.40 -20.23
C ASP A 246 26.74 -19.54 -19.23
N VAL A 247 25.52 -20.07 -19.17
CA VAL A 247 25.14 -21.18 -18.29
C VAL A 247 24.74 -22.44 -19.05
N SER A 248 24.92 -22.47 -20.37
CA SER A 248 24.48 -23.59 -21.23
C SER A 248 25.06 -24.95 -20.82
N LYS A 249 26.26 -24.95 -20.27
CA LYS A 249 26.95 -26.17 -19.79
C LYS A 249 26.67 -26.51 -18.33
N SER A 250 26.01 -25.63 -17.58
CA SER A 250 25.81 -25.78 -16.13
C SER A 250 24.36 -25.99 -15.73
N ILE A 251 23.44 -25.89 -16.70
CA ILE A 251 22.03 -26.10 -16.41
C ILE A 251 21.70 -27.57 -16.24
N VAL A 252 21.00 -27.88 -15.15
CA VAL A 252 20.43 -29.20 -14.87
C VAL A 252 18.96 -29.04 -14.59
N THR A 253 18.12 -29.81 -15.22
CA THR A 253 16.68 -29.87 -14.95
C THR A 253 16.30 -31.25 -14.46
N ARG A 254 15.35 -31.32 -13.53
CA ARG A 254 14.81 -32.59 -13.05
C ARG A 254 13.32 -32.42 -12.70
N LYS A 255 12.62 -33.54 -12.68
CA LYS A 255 11.25 -33.63 -12.20
C LYS A 255 11.25 -34.49 -10.95
N ASP A 256 10.59 -34.02 -9.87
CA ASP A 256 10.46 -34.79 -8.63
C ASP A 256 9.24 -35.74 -8.68
N ASP A 257 9.09 -36.58 -7.65
CA ASP A 257 8.01 -37.57 -7.55
C ASP A 257 6.62 -36.93 -7.50
N ARG A 258 6.52 -35.65 -7.13
CA ARG A 258 5.29 -34.87 -7.14
C ARG A 258 5.02 -34.20 -8.49
N GLY A 259 5.91 -34.38 -9.45
CA GLY A 259 5.79 -33.78 -10.80
C GLY A 259 6.26 -32.33 -10.89
N VAL A 260 6.84 -31.77 -9.80
CA VAL A 260 7.39 -30.41 -9.80
C VAL A 260 8.70 -30.41 -10.62
N GLN A 261 8.78 -29.46 -11.54
CA GLN A 261 10.00 -29.24 -12.34
C GLN A 261 10.98 -28.40 -11.52
N HIS A 262 12.23 -28.83 -11.47
CA HIS A 262 13.32 -28.09 -10.80
C HIS A 262 14.40 -27.77 -11.82
N TYR A 263 15.13 -26.70 -11.57
CA TYR A 263 16.36 -26.39 -12.30
C TYR A 263 17.48 -25.98 -11.35
N THR A 264 18.70 -26.16 -11.80
CA THR A 264 19.92 -25.67 -11.15
C THR A 264 20.82 -25.08 -12.23
N ILE A 265 21.41 -23.93 -11.97
CA ILE A 265 22.43 -23.30 -12.83
C ILE A 265 23.64 -22.92 -11.97
N SER A 266 24.84 -23.02 -12.53
CA SER A 266 26.07 -22.56 -11.90
C SER A 266 26.68 -21.43 -12.73
N VAL A 267 27.02 -20.34 -12.08
CA VAL A 267 27.44 -19.08 -12.71
C VAL A 267 28.73 -18.59 -12.09
N PRO A 268 29.80 -18.33 -12.84
CA PRO A 268 30.99 -17.70 -12.30
C PRO A 268 30.69 -16.26 -11.87
N CYS A 269 31.26 -15.82 -10.75
CA CYS A 269 31.17 -14.46 -10.26
C CYS A 269 32.52 -14.00 -9.70
N ASP A 270 32.91 -12.79 -10.01
CA ASP A 270 34.16 -12.16 -9.63
C ASP A 270 33.93 -10.65 -9.39
N ALA A 271 35.02 -9.87 -9.37
CA ALA A 271 34.95 -8.40 -9.22
C ALA A 271 34.24 -7.71 -10.41
N GLN A 272 34.23 -8.32 -11.59
CA GLN A 272 33.48 -7.79 -12.75
C GLN A 272 31.98 -7.99 -12.61
N GLY A 273 31.59 -8.92 -11.75
CA GLY A 273 30.21 -9.18 -11.39
C GLY A 273 29.45 -10.11 -12.34
N THR A 274 28.30 -10.50 -11.86
CA THR A 274 27.30 -11.30 -12.56
C THR A 274 25.93 -10.65 -12.36
N VAL A 275 25.16 -10.58 -13.42
CA VAL A 275 23.78 -10.08 -13.38
C VAL A 275 22.83 -11.25 -13.63
N VAL A 276 21.85 -11.38 -12.78
CA VAL A 276 20.75 -12.31 -12.92
C VAL A 276 19.47 -11.51 -13.00
N SER A 277 18.62 -11.79 -13.97
CA SER A 277 17.35 -11.10 -14.14
C SER A 277 16.21 -12.08 -14.28
N TRP A 278 15.09 -11.70 -13.73
CA TRP A 278 13.87 -12.46 -13.72
C TRP A 278 12.69 -11.61 -14.19
N ALA A 279 11.90 -12.12 -15.11
CA ALA A 279 10.67 -11.48 -15.56
C ALA A 279 9.54 -12.51 -15.68
N MET A 280 8.31 -12.08 -15.43
CA MET A 280 7.10 -12.88 -15.62
C MET A 280 6.15 -12.14 -16.56
N HIS A 281 5.60 -12.87 -17.55
CA HIS A 281 4.60 -12.33 -18.46
C HIS A 281 3.74 -13.47 -19.03
N ASP A 282 2.55 -13.17 -19.51
CA ASP A 282 1.71 -14.15 -20.21
C ASP A 282 2.28 -14.52 -21.58
N ASP A 283 2.94 -13.59 -22.23
CA ASP A 283 3.71 -13.83 -23.44
C ASP A 283 5.16 -14.14 -23.11
N GLY A 284 5.58 -15.34 -23.48
CA GLY A 284 6.93 -15.82 -23.19
C GLY A 284 8.04 -15.01 -23.83
N ASP A 285 7.83 -14.50 -25.04
CA ASP A 285 8.82 -13.66 -25.72
C ASP A 285 8.97 -12.31 -25.02
N THR A 286 7.90 -11.76 -24.49
CA THR A 286 7.94 -10.55 -23.69
C THR A 286 8.68 -10.75 -22.37
N ALA A 287 8.47 -11.87 -21.67
CA ALA A 287 9.23 -12.21 -20.48
C ALA A 287 10.73 -12.32 -20.77
N ILE A 288 11.10 -13.02 -21.86
CA ILE A 288 12.51 -13.17 -22.28
C ILE A 288 13.12 -11.80 -22.64
N ARG A 289 12.41 -10.98 -23.43
CA ARG A 289 12.90 -9.63 -23.80
C ARG A 289 13.09 -8.74 -22.56
N ALA A 290 12.16 -8.76 -21.62
CA ALA A 290 12.26 -7.97 -20.40
C ALA A 290 13.48 -8.37 -19.55
N ALA A 291 13.66 -9.66 -19.28
CA ALA A 291 14.81 -10.17 -18.55
C ALA A 291 16.14 -9.87 -19.26
N ARG A 292 16.20 -10.08 -20.59
CA ARG A 292 17.41 -9.80 -21.39
C ARG A 292 17.76 -8.33 -21.47
N ALA A 293 16.77 -7.43 -21.50
CA ALA A 293 17.00 -5.98 -21.48
C ALA A 293 17.76 -5.55 -20.22
N ILE A 294 17.44 -6.15 -19.07
CA ILE A 294 18.19 -5.91 -17.82
C ILE A 294 19.63 -6.39 -17.94
N ILE A 295 19.85 -7.61 -18.44
CA ILE A 295 21.19 -8.16 -18.60
C ILE A 295 22.06 -7.23 -19.46
N ALA A 296 21.51 -6.72 -20.55
CA ALA A 296 22.23 -5.84 -21.46
C ALA A 296 22.55 -4.46 -20.87
N HIS A 297 21.66 -3.90 -20.03
CA HIS A 297 21.70 -2.50 -19.63
C HIS A 297 21.37 -2.26 -18.14
N HIS A 298 21.76 -3.20 -17.24
CA HIS A 298 21.38 -3.15 -15.82
C HIS A 298 21.70 -1.83 -15.13
N LYS A 299 22.86 -1.23 -15.42
CA LYS A 299 23.27 0.08 -14.82
C LYS A 299 22.30 1.21 -15.20
N SER A 300 21.88 1.25 -16.47
CA SER A 300 20.92 2.25 -16.95
C SER A 300 19.52 2.02 -16.32
N TRP A 301 19.07 0.76 -16.22
CA TRP A 301 17.80 0.43 -15.57
C TRP A 301 17.79 0.77 -14.09
N GLN A 302 18.90 0.49 -13.39
CA GLN A 302 19.06 0.84 -11.99
C GLN A 302 19.05 2.37 -11.78
N ALA A 303 19.81 3.09 -12.60
CA ALA A 303 19.83 4.55 -12.57
C ALA A 303 18.44 5.14 -12.87
N ALA A 304 17.73 4.59 -13.84
CA ALA A 304 16.36 5.00 -14.16
C ALA A 304 15.40 4.76 -12.99
N LYS A 305 15.50 3.61 -12.30
CA LYS A 305 14.71 3.32 -11.10
C LYS A 305 14.98 4.33 -9.98
N THR A 306 16.24 4.61 -9.71
CA THR A 306 16.64 5.61 -8.70
C THR A 306 16.11 7.01 -9.06
N ALA A 307 16.27 7.42 -10.32
CA ALA A 307 15.77 8.71 -10.80
C ALA A 307 14.26 8.83 -10.69
N GLU A 308 13.53 7.79 -11.07
CA GLU A 308 12.06 7.76 -10.96
C GLU A 308 11.58 7.85 -9.52
N MET A 309 12.15 7.08 -8.59
CA MET A 309 11.80 7.14 -7.17
C MET A 309 12.09 8.53 -6.59
N ASN A 310 13.26 9.10 -6.91
CA ASN A 310 13.60 10.45 -6.48
C ASN A 310 12.67 11.50 -7.09
N ARG A 311 12.31 11.37 -8.38
CA ARG A 311 11.34 12.25 -9.02
C ARG A 311 9.97 12.17 -8.35
N GLN A 312 9.48 10.98 -8.04
CA GLN A 312 8.21 10.80 -7.34
C GLN A 312 8.22 11.50 -5.98
N LEU A 313 9.26 11.32 -5.19
CA LEU A 313 9.38 11.94 -3.86
C LEU A 313 9.66 13.46 -3.90
N ASN A 314 10.23 13.98 -4.99
CA ASN A 314 10.46 15.42 -5.15
C ASN A 314 9.29 16.16 -5.81
N ASP A 315 8.66 15.55 -6.82
CA ASP A 315 7.81 16.28 -7.75
C ASP A 315 6.33 15.84 -7.70
N GLU A 316 6.02 14.67 -7.15
CA GLU A 316 4.65 14.15 -7.13
C GLU A 316 3.92 14.29 -5.79
N ILE A 317 4.66 14.40 -4.71
CA ILE A 317 4.08 14.46 -3.36
C ILE A 317 4.36 15.82 -2.70
N PRO A 318 3.55 16.21 -1.71
CA PRO A 318 3.86 17.38 -0.88
C PRO A 318 5.18 17.18 -0.16
N TRP A 319 5.98 18.23 -0.16
CA TRP A 319 7.25 18.25 0.55
C TRP A 319 7.06 18.73 1.98
N PHE A 320 7.76 18.13 2.94
CA PHE A 320 7.61 18.38 4.35
C PHE A 320 8.96 18.46 5.07
N ARG A 321 9.13 19.44 5.97
CA ARG A 321 10.28 19.55 6.87
C ARG A 321 9.85 20.08 8.24
N CYS A 322 10.57 19.65 9.27
CA CYS A 322 10.50 20.17 10.63
C CYS A 322 11.85 19.99 11.32
N PRO A 323 12.08 20.55 12.54
CA PRO A 323 13.37 20.45 13.23
C PRO A 323 13.78 19.02 13.59
N ASP A 324 12.82 18.15 13.87
CA ASP A 324 13.10 16.76 14.23
C ASP A 324 13.06 15.86 12.99
N THR A 325 14.25 15.47 12.53
CA THR A 325 14.42 14.65 11.32
C THR A 325 13.76 13.30 11.38
N ARG A 326 13.48 12.73 12.56
CA ARG A 326 12.80 11.45 12.69
C ARG A 326 11.38 11.50 12.11
N TYR A 327 10.65 12.59 12.35
CA TYR A 327 9.32 12.79 11.76
C TYR A 327 9.40 13.02 10.25
N VAL A 328 10.45 13.66 9.77
CA VAL A 328 10.71 13.84 8.33
C VAL A 328 10.97 12.47 7.67
N ASP A 329 11.77 11.63 8.30
CA ASP A 329 12.08 10.28 7.81
C ASP A 329 10.84 9.38 7.81
N ILE A 330 9.99 9.43 8.86
CA ILE A 330 8.69 8.74 8.89
C ILE A 330 7.82 9.20 7.71
N TYR A 331 7.70 10.50 7.48
CA TYR A 331 6.88 11.07 6.42
C TYR A 331 7.26 10.53 5.04
N TYR A 332 8.54 10.62 4.68
CA TYR A 332 9.01 10.15 3.37
C TYR A 332 9.05 8.64 3.25
N TYR A 333 9.24 7.92 4.35
CA TYR A 333 9.13 6.46 4.35
C TYR A 333 7.70 6.00 4.04
N LEU A 334 6.70 6.62 4.66
CA LEU A 334 5.29 6.30 4.40
C LEU A 334 4.90 6.63 2.95
N TRP A 335 5.35 7.75 2.41
CA TRP A 335 5.16 8.07 1.00
C TRP A 335 5.88 7.10 0.07
N SER A 336 7.10 6.68 0.42
CA SER A 336 7.81 5.67 -0.37
C SER A 336 7.03 4.37 -0.45
N LEU A 337 6.45 3.92 0.65
CA LEU A 337 5.58 2.74 0.66
C LEU A 337 4.34 2.95 -0.20
N TYR A 338 3.65 4.09 -0.05
CA TYR A 338 2.48 4.41 -0.84
C TYR A 338 2.75 4.32 -2.34
N LEU A 339 3.87 4.90 -2.79
CA LEU A 339 4.30 4.90 -4.19
C LEU A 339 4.76 3.51 -4.67
N MET A 340 5.40 2.73 -3.80
CA MET A 340 5.82 1.36 -4.13
C MET A 340 4.65 0.39 -4.25
N TYR A 341 3.55 0.63 -3.54
CA TYR A 341 2.32 -0.16 -3.65
C TYR A 341 1.44 0.23 -4.83
N TYR A 342 1.80 1.29 -5.54
CA TYR A 342 1.13 1.70 -6.75
C TYR A 342 1.35 0.71 -7.89
N ILE A 343 0.27 0.42 -8.64
CA ILE A 343 0.28 -0.59 -9.69
C ILE A 343 -0.59 -0.20 -10.88
N GLU A 344 -0.14 -0.56 -12.07
CA GLU A 344 -0.81 -0.32 -13.36
C GLU A 344 -1.02 -1.63 -14.10
N VAL A 345 -2.00 -2.44 -13.69
CA VAL A 345 -2.26 -3.72 -14.34
C VAL A 345 -2.93 -3.53 -15.71
N GLY A 346 -3.93 -2.64 -15.80
CA GLY A 346 -4.57 -2.22 -17.05
C GLY A 346 -5.42 -3.29 -17.74
N LYS A 347 -5.80 -4.37 -17.05
CA LYS A 347 -6.61 -5.46 -17.59
C LYS A 347 -7.39 -6.19 -16.51
N GLY A 348 -8.29 -7.06 -16.94
CA GLY A 348 -9.15 -7.80 -16.03
C GLY A 348 -10.08 -6.84 -15.27
N TRP A 349 -10.12 -6.94 -13.97
CA TRP A 349 -10.87 -6.07 -13.10
C TRP A 349 -10.01 -4.92 -12.52
N GLU A 350 -8.68 -5.02 -12.63
CA GLU A 350 -7.73 -3.97 -12.25
C GLU A 350 -7.42 -3.07 -13.46
N GLN A 351 -8.45 -2.51 -14.08
CA GLN A 351 -8.30 -1.68 -15.29
C GLN A 351 -7.70 -0.32 -14.99
N GLU A 352 -7.97 0.19 -13.81
CA GLU A 352 -7.47 1.49 -13.38
C GLU A 352 -6.20 1.35 -12.54
N PRO A 353 -5.21 2.24 -12.73
CA PRO A 353 -4.05 2.32 -11.86
C PRO A 353 -4.49 2.60 -10.41
N HIS A 354 -3.94 1.91 -9.46
CA HIS A 354 -4.31 2.09 -8.05
C HIS A 354 -3.20 1.72 -7.09
N THR A 355 -3.37 2.09 -5.84
CA THR A 355 -2.45 1.73 -4.76
C THR A 355 -3.03 0.58 -3.96
N GLN A 356 -2.24 -0.45 -3.73
CA GLN A 356 -2.63 -1.60 -2.92
C GLN A 356 -2.51 -1.34 -1.43
N THR A 357 -3.16 -2.19 -0.65
CA THR A 357 -3.14 -2.13 0.81
C THR A 357 -1.86 -2.71 1.40
N ALA A 358 -1.46 -3.90 0.97
CA ALA A 358 -0.25 -4.59 1.46
C ALA A 358 0.11 -5.76 0.55
N VAL A 359 1.17 -6.48 0.86
CA VAL A 359 1.65 -7.61 0.03
C VAL A 359 1.34 -8.99 0.58
N ASN A 360 1.05 -9.12 1.86
CA ASN A 360 0.75 -10.43 2.45
C ASN A 360 -0.75 -10.74 2.41
N ASN A 361 -1.36 -10.70 3.59
CA ASN A 361 -2.75 -11.06 3.78
C ASN A 361 -3.71 -10.07 3.09
N PHE A 362 -3.24 -8.85 2.81
CA PHE A 362 -4.03 -7.74 2.31
C PHE A 362 -3.63 -7.31 0.90
N LEU A 363 -3.22 -8.28 0.10
CA LEU A 363 -2.93 -8.01 -1.30
C LEU A 363 -4.16 -7.48 -2.03
N GLY A 364 -3.99 -6.35 -2.69
CA GLY A 364 -5.04 -5.68 -3.44
C GLY A 364 -5.68 -4.52 -2.70
N ILE A 365 -6.92 -4.26 -3.01
CA ILE A 365 -7.69 -3.20 -2.39
C ILE A 365 -8.71 -3.79 -1.43
N HIS A 366 -8.75 -3.22 -0.23
CA HIS A 366 -9.67 -3.61 0.81
C HIS A 366 -10.67 -2.50 1.06
N ARG A 367 -11.92 -2.84 1.19
CA ARG A 367 -13.00 -1.85 1.32
C ARG A 367 -12.85 -0.94 2.55
N TYR A 368 -12.26 -1.43 3.63
CA TYR A 368 -12.00 -0.65 4.83
C TYR A 368 -10.75 0.24 4.64
N ASP A 369 -9.67 -0.37 4.16
CA ASP A 369 -8.36 0.26 4.10
C ASP A 369 -8.21 1.20 2.90
N ALA A 370 -9.04 1.03 1.87
CA ALA A 370 -9.11 1.91 0.71
C ALA A 370 -9.34 3.39 1.08
N ALA A 371 -9.94 3.65 2.25
CA ALA A 371 -10.06 4.98 2.81
C ALA A 371 -8.74 5.76 2.80
N PHE A 372 -7.66 5.10 3.22
CA PHE A 372 -6.34 5.75 3.32
C PHE A 372 -5.76 6.02 1.94
N GLN A 373 -5.83 5.04 1.04
CA GLN A 373 -5.29 5.17 -0.32
C GLN A 373 -6.00 6.27 -1.11
N ILE A 374 -7.32 6.36 -1.00
CA ILE A 374 -8.14 7.36 -1.70
C ILE A 374 -7.76 8.78 -1.27
N LYS A 375 -7.77 9.03 0.04
CA LYS A 375 -7.48 10.38 0.58
C LYS A 375 -6.02 10.79 0.38
N VAL A 376 -5.08 9.89 0.60
CA VAL A 376 -3.66 10.19 0.39
C VAL A 376 -3.37 10.49 -1.08
N GLY A 377 -3.98 9.74 -1.99
CA GLY A 377 -3.88 9.98 -3.42
C GLY A 377 -4.28 11.38 -3.85
N ALA A 378 -5.27 11.99 -3.17
CA ALA A 378 -5.70 13.36 -3.44
C ALA A 378 -4.58 14.41 -3.25
N TRP A 379 -3.53 14.09 -2.49
CA TRP A 379 -2.39 14.99 -2.25
C TRP A 379 -1.24 14.82 -3.26
N THR A 380 -1.33 13.89 -4.19
CA THR A 380 -0.34 13.75 -5.26
C THR A 380 -0.53 14.81 -6.34
N ARG A 381 0.54 15.15 -7.06
CA ARG A 381 0.46 16.12 -8.17
C ARG A 381 -0.22 15.53 -9.39
N ASN A 382 0.08 14.30 -9.73
CA ASN A 382 -0.50 13.61 -10.88
C ASN A 382 -1.69 12.76 -10.44
N HIS A 383 -2.84 13.40 -10.24
CA HIS A 383 -4.06 12.76 -9.74
C HIS A 383 -4.58 11.66 -10.67
N SER A 384 -4.49 11.84 -11.99
CA SER A 384 -4.92 10.82 -12.94
C SER A 384 -4.14 9.53 -12.82
N ARG A 385 -2.88 9.63 -12.40
CA ARG A 385 -2.02 8.47 -12.17
C ARG A 385 -2.21 7.87 -10.78
N TYR A 386 -2.14 8.67 -9.72
CA TYR A 386 -2.00 8.18 -8.35
C TYR A 386 -3.27 8.26 -7.50
N ALA A 387 -4.34 8.93 -7.98
CA ALA A 387 -5.55 9.16 -7.20
C ALA A 387 -6.82 8.57 -7.80
N TYR A 388 -7.08 8.83 -9.10
CA TYR A 388 -8.37 8.47 -9.72
C TYR A 388 -8.68 6.99 -9.61
N GLY A 389 -7.69 6.14 -9.88
CA GLY A 389 -7.86 4.70 -9.87
C GLY A 389 -8.19 4.12 -8.49
N ASN A 390 -7.78 4.77 -7.41
CA ASN A 390 -8.14 4.35 -6.06
C ASN A 390 -9.65 4.41 -5.79
N VAL A 391 -10.38 5.22 -6.56
CA VAL A 391 -11.85 5.27 -6.52
C VAL A 391 -12.45 4.46 -7.67
N LEU A 392 -11.98 4.65 -8.89
CA LEU A 392 -12.60 4.09 -10.10
C LEU A 392 -12.45 2.56 -10.18
N THR A 393 -11.42 1.97 -9.60
CA THR A 393 -11.30 0.51 -9.51
C THR A 393 -12.53 -0.12 -8.83
N TRP A 394 -13.11 0.53 -7.84
CA TRP A 394 -14.35 0.09 -7.20
C TRP A 394 -15.57 0.10 -8.10
N LYS A 395 -15.59 0.97 -9.11
CA LYS A 395 -16.65 0.99 -10.14
C LYS A 395 -16.67 -0.33 -10.91
N HIS A 396 -15.52 -0.81 -11.35
CA HIS A 396 -15.43 -2.08 -12.06
C HIS A 396 -15.86 -3.25 -11.17
N LEU A 397 -15.51 -3.18 -9.91
CA LEU A 397 -15.92 -4.17 -8.90
C LEU A 397 -17.43 -4.17 -8.66
N THR A 398 -18.08 -3.02 -8.65
CA THR A 398 -19.52 -2.90 -8.39
C THR A 398 -20.39 -3.21 -9.60
N GLN A 399 -19.96 -2.85 -10.78
CA GLN A 399 -20.72 -3.04 -12.02
C GLN A 399 -20.81 -4.50 -12.43
N ASN A 400 -19.84 -5.31 -12.04
CA ASN A 400 -19.77 -6.71 -12.40
C ASN A 400 -20.12 -7.60 -11.20
N ASN A 401 -21.38 -7.87 -10.95
CA ASN A 401 -21.79 -8.89 -9.97
C ASN A 401 -21.21 -10.30 -10.25
N ARG A 402 -20.37 -10.41 -11.27
CA ARG A 402 -19.74 -11.64 -11.77
C ARG A 402 -18.23 -11.70 -11.49
N PHE A 403 -17.74 -10.99 -10.51
CA PHE A 403 -16.34 -11.10 -10.06
C PHE A 403 -15.91 -12.49 -9.65
N ARG A 404 -16.88 -13.36 -9.48
CA ARG A 404 -16.66 -14.73 -9.08
C ARG A 404 -16.27 -15.64 -10.23
N GLU A 405 -16.44 -15.18 -11.47
CA GLU A 405 -16.14 -15.96 -12.66
C GLU A 405 -15.03 -15.28 -13.46
N THR A 406 -13.92 -15.96 -13.58
CA THR A 406 -12.84 -15.55 -14.48
C THR A 406 -13.07 -16.14 -15.86
N PRO A 407 -12.40 -15.59 -16.89
CA PRO A 407 -12.45 -16.16 -18.23
C PRO A 407 -12.09 -17.64 -18.29
N ASN A 408 -11.39 -18.16 -17.31
CA ASN A 408 -10.99 -19.55 -17.20
C ASN A 408 -11.94 -20.42 -16.35
N GLY A 409 -13.10 -19.89 -15.98
CA GLY A 409 -14.07 -20.60 -15.14
C GLY A 409 -13.67 -20.75 -13.66
N LEU A 410 -12.59 -20.12 -13.24
CA LEU A 410 -12.20 -20.04 -11.85
C LEU A 410 -13.13 -19.06 -11.12
N ARG A 411 -13.82 -19.54 -10.11
CA ARG A 411 -14.50 -18.65 -9.19
C ARG A 411 -13.48 -17.98 -8.30
N MET A 412 -13.39 -16.69 -8.43
CA MET A 412 -12.58 -15.93 -7.50
C MET A 412 -13.31 -15.82 -6.17
N LEU A 413 -12.71 -16.31 -5.12
CA LEU A 413 -13.14 -16.05 -3.74
C LEU A 413 -12.78 -14.62 -3.30
N SER A 414 -12.31 -13.86 -4.20
CA SER A 414 -11.76 -12.54 -4.07
C SER A 414 -12.76 -11.48 -3.63
N ASP A 415 -14.02 -11.66 -3.90
CA ASP A 415 -15.03 -10.82 -3.29
C ASP A 415 -14.97 -10.91 -1.75
N ASN A 416 -14.29 -11.90 -1.21
CA ASN A 416 -14.04 -12.04 0.21
C ASN A 416 -12.61 -11.75 0.64
N LYS A 417 -11.62 -11.90 -0.22
CA LYS A 417 -10.26 -12.07 0.27
C LYS A 417 -9.16 -11.41 -0.55
N GLY A 418 -9.46 -10.54 -1.45
CA GLY A 418 -8.39 -9.99 -2.20
C GLY A 418 -8.71 -8.76 -3.00
N ILE A 419 -9.96 -8.59 -3.33
CA ILE A 419 -10.44 -7.37 -3.94
C ILE A 419 -11.17 -6.56 -2.88
N SER A 420 -11.98 -7.25 -2.10
CA SER A 420 -12.63 -6.72 -0.91
C SER A 420 -12.64 -7.82 0.14
N TRP A 421 -11.82 -7.69 1.11
CA TRP A 421 -11.61 -8.71 2.14
C TRP A 421 -12.85 -9.02 2.97
N HIS A 422 -13.73 -8.09 3.14
CA HIS A 422 -14.96 -8.29 3.89
C HIS A 422 -16.11 -8.59 2.94
N SER A 423 -16.60 -9.81 2.97
CA SER A 423 -17.63 -10.33 2.10
C SER A 423 -18.93 -9.53 2.09
N GLY A 424 -19.51 -9.39 0.91
CA GLY A 424 -20.91 -9.07 0.73
C GLY A 424 -21.27 -7.63 0.46
N ALA A 425 -20.34 -6.68 0.55
CA ALA A 425 -20.55 -5.31 0.12
C ALA A 425 -19.48 -4.90 -0.89
N TYR A 426 -19.91 -4.36 -2.01
CA TYR A 426 -19.04 -3.98 -3.11
C TYR A 426 -18.59 -2.53 -3.04
N GLY A 427 -18.56 -1.95 -1.85
CA GLY A 427 -18.14 -0.58 -1.64
C GLY A 427 -17.21 -0.45 -0.44
N VAL A 428 -16.62 0.72 -0.31
CA VAL A 428 -15.79 1.05 0.85
C VAL A 428 -16.69 1.25 2.06
N GLU A 429 -16.34 0.65 3.19
CA GLU A 429 -17.12 0.76 4.42
C GLU A 429 -17.07 2.15 5.05
N THR A 430 -16.04 2.90 4.73
CA THR A 430 -15.79 4.20 5.34
C THR A 430 -16.31 5.35 4.48
N SER A 431 -16.52 6.49 5.10
CA SER A 431 -16.95 7.71 4.42
C SER A 431 -15.95 8.23 3.38
N GLU A 432 -14.68 7.85 3.52
CA GLU A 432 -13.59 8.36 2.67
C GLU A 432 -13.72 7.98 1.21
N HIS A 433 -14.51 6.96 0.88
CA HIS A 433 -14.80 6.64 -0.51
C HIS A 433 -15.48 7.82 -1.23
N VAL A 434 -16.50 8.38 -0.62
CA VAL A 434 -17.22 9.54 -1.16
C VAL A 434 -16.47 10.85 -0.86
N LEU A 435 -16.04 11.03 0.39
CA LEU A 435 -15.35 12.26 0.81
C LEU A 435 -13.98 12.40 0.15
N GLY A 436 -13.25 11.30 -0.04
CA GLY A 436 -11.98 11.30 -0.75
C GLY A 436 -12.13 11.58 -2.25
N ALA A 437 -13.17 11.02 -2.91
CA ALA A 437 -13.48 11.37 -4.28
C ALA A 437 -13.86 12.86 -4.43
N TRP A 438 -14.61 13.38 -3.47
CA TRP A 438 -14.91 14.81 -3.40
C TRP A 438 -13.64 15.65 -3.21
N GLN A 439 -12.74 15.23 -2.34
CA GLN A 439 -11.45 15.90 -2.12
C GLN A 439 -10.59 15.88 -3.40
N ILE A 440 -10.54 14.76 -4.11
CA ILE A 440 -9.86 14.70 -5.43
C ILE A 440 -10.47 15.72 -6.39
N TYR A 441 -11.80 15.84 -6.45
CA TYR A 441 -12.45 16.86 -7.25
C TYR A 441 -12.05 18.28 -6.79
N GLN A 442 -12.06 18.56 -5.51
CA GLN A 442 -11.63 19.85 -4.99
C GLN A 442 -10.17 20.18 -5.38
N HIS A 443 -9.30 19.19 -5.38
CA HIS A 443 -7.89 19.35 -5.74
C HIS A 443 -7.63 19.41 -7.26
N THR A 444 -8.61 19.05 -8.09
CA THR A 444 -8.43 18.99 -9.56
C THR A 444 -9.37 19.90 -10.34
N GLY A 445 -10.57 20.13 -9.82
CA GLY A 445 -11.68 20.73 -10.58
C GLY A 445 -12.26 19.81 -11.66
N ASP A 446 -11.87 18.53 -11.68
CA ASP A 446 -12.27 17.58 -12.74
C ASP A 446 -13.70 17.04 -12.51
N VAL A 447 -14.67 17.70 -13.15
CA VAL A 447 -16.08 17.29 -13.10
C VAL A 447 -16.31 15.96 -13.82
N GLN A 448 -15.50 15.60 -14.82
CA GLN A 448 -15.66 14.34 -15.54
C GLN A 448 -15.26 13.15 -14.66
N PHE A 449 -14.17 13.28 -13.90
CA PHE A 449 -13.83 12.31 -12.86
C PHE A 449 -14.95 12.17 -11.84
N LEU A 450 -15.47 13.30 -11.34
CA LEU A 450 -16.57 13.30 -10.37
C LEU A 450 -17.82 12.59 -10.92
N LYS A 451 -18.16 12.86 -12.17
CA LYS A 451 -19.28 12.23 -12.88
C LYS A 451 -19.08 10.73 -13.04
N ALA A 452 -17.87 10.30 -13.40
CA ALA A 452 -17.52 8.88 -13.49
C ALA A 452 -17.66 8.15 -12.15
N CYS A 453 -17.30 8.80 -11.03
CA CYS A 453 -17.50 8.26 -9.68
C CYS A 453 -18.98 8.21 -9.31
N TYR A 454 -19.71 9.30 -9.51
CA TYR A 454 -21.10 9.42 -9.09
C TYR A 454 -22.02 8.47 -9.88
N GLU A 455 -22.11 8.66 -11.21
CA GLU A 455 -22.99 7.87 -12.08
C GLU A 455 -22.53 6.44 -12.25
N GLY A 456 -21.21 6.24 -12.34
CA GLY A 456 -20.63 4.92 -12.51
C GLY A 456 -20.69 4.04 -11.27
N HIS A 457 -20.86 4.63 -10.09
CA HIS A 457 -20.64 3.88 -8.85
C HIS A 457 -21.53 4.33 -7.68
N PHE A 458 -21.43 5.60 -7.21
CA PHE A 458 -22.01 5.99 -5.93
C PHE A 458 -23.52 6.01 -5.92
N ALA A 459 -24.16 6.52 -6.98
CA ALA A 459 -25.60 6.65 -7.07
C ALA A 459 -26.31 5.31 -6.83
N LYS A 460 -25.79 4.25 -7.45
CA LYS A 460 -26.35 2.90 -7.31
C LYS A 460 -25.90 2.19 -6.02
N LEU A 461 -24.61 2.35 -5.65
CA LEU A 461 -24.04 1.64 -4.52
C LEU A 461 -24.67 2.06 -3.20
N TYR A 462 -24.90 3.37 -3.05
CA TYR A 462 -25.36 3.96 -1.79
C TYR A 462 -26.84 4.31 -1.77
N GLU A 463 -27.57 3.95 -2.81
CA GLU A 463 -29.02 4.22 -2.94
C GLU A 463 -29.83 3.87 -1.69
N LYS A 464 -29.49 2.77 -1.02
CA LYS A 464 -30.24 2.26 0.15
C LYS A 464 -29.52 2.50 1.47
N ARG A 465 -28.21 2.69 1.47
CA ARG A 465 -27.40 2.81 2.68
C ARG A 465 -26.12 3.57 2.40
N LEU A 466 -25.90 4.61 3.16
CA LEU A 466 -24.67 5.41 3.08
C LEU A 466 -23.50 4.69 3.74
N PRO A 467 -22.28 4.87 3.23
CA PRO A 467 -21.08 4.40 3.90
C PRO A 467 -20.76 5.28 5.12
N GLY A 468 -19.99 4.74 6.02
CA GLY A 468 -19.47 5.48 7.18
C GLY A 468 -20.00 5.00 8.51
N PHE A 469 -19.34 5.44 9.54
CA PHE A 469 -19.71 5.18 10.92
C PHE A 469 -20.58 6.30 11.45
N ALA A 470 -21.69 5.93 12.00
CA ALA A 470 -22.78 6.67 12.64
C ALA A 470 -22.96 8.17 12.35
N MET A 471 -21.89 8.98 12.29
CA MET A 471 -22.00 10.44 12.22
C MET A 471 -21.49 11.03 10.91
N ASN A 472 -20.64 10.32 10.19
CA ASN A 472 -20.12 10.80 8.91
C ASN A 472 -21.14 10.64 7.78
N THR A 473 -22.23 9.93 8.01
CA THR A 473 -23.31 9.74 7.04
C THR A 473 -23.94 11.05 6.59
N PHE A 474 -24.01 12.05 7.48
CA PHE A 474 -24.47 13.39 7.09
C PHE A 474 -23.55 14.07 6.09
N GLU A 475 -22.25 14.10 6.41
CA GLU A 475 -21.24 14.68 5.53
C GLU A 475 -21.20 13.97 4.17
N VAL A 476 -21.37 12.64 4.18
CA VAL A 476 -21.48 11.83 2.96
C VAL A 476 -22.71 12.20 2.15
N ALA A 477 -23.88 12.32 2.79
CA ALA A 477 -25.12 12.65 2.08
C ALA A 477 -25.08 14.08 1.50
N ASP A 478 -24.61 15.06 2.27
CA ASP A 478 -24.40 16.42 1.77
C ASP A 478 -23.44 16.44 0.56
N THR A 479 -22.40 15.62 0.63
CA THR A 479 -21.43 15.50 -0.46
C THR A 479 -22.07 14.86 -1.69
N LEU A 480 -22.88 13.82 -1.53
CA LEU A 480 -23.62 13.21 -2.65
C LEU A 480 -24.64 14.16 -3.27
N VAL A 481 -25.30 15.01 -2.47
CA VAL A 481 -26.16 16.08 -2.98
C VAL A 481 -25.36 17.06 -3.86
N LYS A 482 -24.19 17.50 -3.39
CA LYS A 482 -23.30 18.38 -4.16
C LYS A 482 -22.84 17.72 -5.46
N MET A 483 -22.45 16.44 -5.40
CA MET A 483 -22.05 15.65 -6.57
C MET A 483 -23.20 15.52 -7.56
N ALA A 484 -24.40 15.15 -7.11
CA ALA A 484 -25.59 15.03 -7.95
C ALA A 484 -25.88 16.30 -8.73
N ARG A 485 -25.87 17.46 -8.06
CA ARG A 485 -26.07 18.77 -8.72
C ARG A 485 -24.99 19.09 -9.73
N LEU A 486 -23.73 18.91 -9.38
CA LEU A 486 -22.60 19.21 -10.26
C LEU A 486 -22.54 18.30 -11.49
N THR A 487 -23.05 17.08 -11.37
CA THR A 487 -23.04 16.10 -12.47
C THR A 487 -24.34 16.07 -13.27
N GLY A 488 -25.32 16.94 -12.93
CA GLY A 488 -26.60 17.03 -13.63
C GLY A 488 -27.63 15.97 -13.24
N ASN A 489 -27.44 15.32 -12.09
CA ASN A 489 -28.30 14.24 -11.58
C ASN A 489 -29.23 14.74 -10.44
N GLU A 490 -29.87 15.89 -10.65
CA GLU A 490 -30.71 16.53 -9.61
C GLU A 490 -31.89 15.66 -9.15
N ALA A 491 -32.34 14.73 -9.98
CA ALA A 491 -33.41 13.78 -9.63
C ALA A 491 -33.06 12.88 -8.40
N ASP A 492 -31.76 12.69 -8.12
CA ASP A 492 -31.30 11.88 -7.00
C ASP A 492 -31.29 12.65 -5.67
N VAL A 493 -31.30 13.97 -5.70
CA VAL A 493 -31.19 14.84 -4.52
C VAL A 493 -32.23 14.52 -3.44
N PRO A 494 -33.54 14.29 -3.77
CA PRO A 494 -34.53 13.92 -2.76
C PRO A 494 -34.18 12.62 -2.03
N ASN A 495 -33.59 11.64 -2.72
CA ASN A 495 -33.19 10.38 -2.11
C ASN A 495 -32.08 10.60 -1.06
N TRP A 496 -31.05 11.37 -1.42
CA TRP A 496 -29.96 11.69 -0.47
C TRP A 496 -30.48 12.47 0.74
N ASN A 497 -31.33 13.45 0.52
CA ASN A 497 -31.97 14.21 1.59
C ASN A 497 -32.86 13.33 2.49
N GLN A 498 -33.53 12.32 1.93
CA GLN A 498 -34.33 11.38 2.73
C GLN A 498 -33.45 10.47 3.59
N LEU A 499 -32.28 10.04 3.06
CA LEU A 499 -31.31 9.29 3.86
C LEU A 499 -30.71 10.12 4.99
N VAL A 500 -30.48 11.42 4.75
CA VAL A 500 -30.05 12.36 5.80
C VAL A 500 -31.12 12.54 6.88
N ARG A 501 -32.39 12.61 6.51
CA ARG A 501 -33.48 12.81 7.52
C ARG A 501 -33.57 11.69 8.56
N ARG A 502 -33.13 10.50 8.22
CA ARG A 502 -33.01 9.41 9.22
C ARG A 502 -32.00 9.75 10.31
N ASP A 503 -31.09 10.64 9.99
CA ASP A 503 -29.97 11.06 10.79
C ASP A 503 -30.01 12.60 11.04
N ASP A 504 -31.21 13.19 11.18
CA ASP A 504 -31.39 14.61 11.52
C ASP A 504 -30.42 15.01 12.65
N PRO A 505 -29.63 16.10 12.51
CA PRO A 505 -28.72 16.58 13.53
C PRO A 505 -29.33 16.68 14.94
N LYS A 506 -30.60 17.05 15.02
CA LYS A 506 -31.34 17.06 16.30
C LYS A 506 -31.57 15.64 16.84
N HIS A 507 -31.91 14.71 15.98
CA HIS A 507 -32.10 13.32 16.36
C HIS A 507 -30.78 12.67 16.75
N VAL A 508 -29.74 12.97 16.01
CA VAL A 508 -28.39 12.53 16.32
C VAL A 508 -27.90 13.11 17.62
N ARG A 509 -28.13 14.41 17.87
CA ARG A 509 -27.83 15.05 19.15
C ARG A 509 -28.54 14.30 20.30
N LEU A 510 -29.80 14.03 20.13
CA LEU A 510 -30.59 13.28 21.12
C LEU A 510 -30.03 11.87 21.35
N MET A 511 -29.62 11.19 20.30
CA MET A 511 -29.00 9.86 20.40
C MET A 511 -27.66 9.93 21.17
N PHE A 512 -26.89 10.98 20.97
CA PHE A 512 -25.64 11.21 21.71
C PHE A 512 -25.92 11.47 23.16
N ASP A 513 -26.82 12.39 23.45
CA ASP A 513 -27.18 12.72 24.81
C ASP A 513 -27.64 11.48 25.56
N GLN A 514 -28.52 10.69 24.96
CA GLN A 514 -29.01 9.44 25.55
C GLN A 514 -27.91 8.38 25.76
N ARG A 515 -27.04 8.17 24.75
CA ARG A 515 -25.95 7.20 24.86
C ARG A 515 -24.85 7.67 25.79
N TRP A 516 -24.56 8.95 25.77
CA TRP A 516 -23.57 9.54 26.63
C TRP A 516 -23.96 9.44 28.08
N GLU A 517 -25.19 9.80 28.40
CA GLU A 517 -25.68 9.76 29.78
C GLU A 517 -25.88 8.35 30.30
N ALA A 518 -26.35 7.45 29.48
CA ALA A 518 -26.56 6.05 29.87
C ALA A 518 -25.27 5.29 30.19
N ASN A 519 -24.16 5.60 29.52
CA ASN A 519 -22.94 4.83 29.62
C ASN A 519 -21.72 5.62 30.09
N GLY A 520 -21.74 6.95 30.03
CA GLY A 520 -20.61 7.84 30.37
C GLY A 520 -19.34 7.58 29.55
N VAL A 521 -19.44 6.83 28.42
CA VAL A 521 -18.31 6.26 27.71
C VAL A 521 -18.56 6.30 26.21
N PRO A 522 -17.55 6.62 25.41
CA PRO A 522 -17.66 6.61 23.96
C PRO A 522 -17.73 5.17 23.43
N ASN A 523 -18.91 4.58 23.48
CA ASN A 523 -19.11 3.23 22.97
C ASN A 523 -20.23 3.20 21.93
N TYR A 524 -19.85 3.34 20.66
CA TYR A 524 -20.80 3.31 19.54
C TYR A 524 -20.99 1.94 18.91
N PHE A 525 -20.14 0.98 19.21
CA PHE A 525 -20.09 -0.30 18.50
C PHE A 525 -20.27 -1.54 19.37
N ALA A 526 -20.15 -1.43 20.67
CA ALA A 526 -20.50 -2.57 21.49
C ALA A 526 -22.01 -2.72 21.55
N ALA A 527 -22.49 -3.92 21.30
CA ALA A 527 -23.83 -4.26 21.74
C ALA A 527 -23.97 -3.88 23.22
N PRO A 528 -25.14 -3.41 23.67
CA PRO A 528 -25.33 -3.01 25.08
C PRO A 528 -24.90 -4.09 26.08
N SER A 529 -24.83 -5.35 25.65
CA SER A 529 -24.38 -6.50 26.43
C SER A 529 -22.86 -6.58 26.65
N ASN A 530 -22.03 -5.96 25.79
CA ASN A 530 -20.61 -6.29 25.77
C ASN A 530 -19.71 -5.34 26.58
N ARG A 531 -20.19 -4.16 26.92
CA ARG A 531 -19.44 -3.15 27.70
C ARG A 531 -17.98 -2.89 27.30
N MET A 532 -17.59 -3.30 26.08
CA MET A 532 -16.27 -3.03 25.53
C MET A 532 -16.14 -1.57 25.09
N LEU A 533 -15.13 -0.89 25.58
CA LEU A 533 -14.84 0.48 25.22
C LEU A 533 -13.75 0.48 24.15
N MET A 534 -14.13 0.84 22.92
CA MET A 534 -13.26 0.83 21.76
C MET A 534 -12.98 2.26 21.28
N THR A 535 -11.78 2.50 20.75
CA THR A 535 -11.41 3.78 20.12
C THR A 535 -12.33 4.21 19.00
N THR A 536 -13.05 3.27 18.38
CA THR A 536 -14.08 3.57 17.37
C THR A 536 -15.13 4.57 17.85
N GLY A 537 -15.35 4.69 19.16
CA GLY A 537 -16.18 5.74 19.73
C GLY A 537 -15.69 7.15 19.42
N PHE A 538 -14.37 7.37 19.37
CA PHE A 538 -13.79 8.68 19.02
C PHE A 538 -13.96 9.04 17.54
N TRP A 539 -14.19 8.08 16.65
CA TRP A 539 -14.33 8.34 15.22
C TRP A 539 -15.52 9.25 14.89
N SER A 540 -16.51 9.28 15.78
CA SER A 540 -17.65 10.20 15.68
C SER A 540 -17.23 11.67 15.71
N MET A 541 -16.10 12.01 16.37
CA MET A 541 -15.56 13.38 16.43
C MET A 541 -15.16 13.91 15.04
N ARG A 542 -15.03 13.04 14.04
CA ARG A 542 -14.73 13.43 12.65
C ARG A 542 -15.92 14.14 11.98
N SER A 543 -17.12 13.90 12.48
CA SER A 543 -18.31 14.59 11.98
C SER A 543 -18.32 16.06 12.38
N PRO A 544 -18.61 16.99 11.44
CA PRO A 544 -18.80 18.40 11.78
C PRO A 544 -20.03 18.65 12.68
N TYR A 545 -20.90 17.66 12.78
CA TYR A 545 -22.10 17.72 13.63
C TYR A 545 -21.87 17.21 15.06
N PHE A 546 -20.68 16.67 15.34
CA PHE A 546 -20.36 16.17 16.68
C PHE A 546 -20.19 17.33 17.67
N PRO A 547 -20.86 17.30 18.84
CA PRO A 547 -20.74 18.37 19.81
C PRO A 547 -19.32 18.51 20.38
N ASN A 548 -18.73 19.69 20.24
CA ASN A 548 -17.35 19.94 20.66
C ASN A 548 -17.15 19.74 22.17
N GLU A 549 -18.16 20.07 23.00
CA GLU A 549 -18.12 19.82 24.43
C GLU A 549 -18.00 18.34 24.77
N TYR A 550 -18.58 17.44 23.95
CA TYR A 550 -18.45 15.99 24.14
C TYR A 550 -17.07 15.52 23.70
N ALA A 551 -16.56 16.06 22.59
CA ALA A 551 -15.19 15.77 22.15
C ALA A 551 -14.18 16.12 23.25
N LYS A 552 -14.27 17.30 23.84
CA LYS A 552 -13.43 17.73 24.98
C LYS A 552 -13.52 16.74 26.15
N ARG A 553 -14.74 16.41 26.57
CA ARG A 553 -14.95 15.47 27.68
C ARG A 553 -14.39 14.09 27.37
N MET A 554 -14.61 13.57 26.17
CA MET A 554 -14.07 12.28 25.73
C MET A 554 -12.55 12.26 25.76
N VAL A 555 -11.92 13.29 25.22
CA VAL A 555 -10.46 13.37 25.18
C VAL A 555 -9.87 13.43 26.59
N HIS A 556 -10.36 14.31 27.44
CA HIS A 556 -9.83 14.46 28.80
C HIS A 556 -10.14 13.25 29.70
N ALA A 557 -11.36 12.72 29.63
CA ALA A 557 -11.73 11.60 30.50
C ALA A 557 -11.18 10.25 30.06
N TRP A 558 -10.93 10.08 28.76
CA TRP A 558 -10.62 8.77 28.18
C TRP A 558 -9.33 8.73 27.36
N ALA A 559 -9.12 9.63 26.39
CA ALA A 559 -7.93 9.59 25.54
C ALA A 559 -6.64 9.83 26.34
N LEU A 560 -6.64 10.85 27.20
CA LEU A 560 -5.49 11.21 28.03
C LEU A 560 -5.37 10.39 29.31
N ASN A 561 -6.37 9.59 29.64
CA ASN A 561 -6.40 8.84 30.89
C ASN A 561 -5.54 7.58 30.79
N ARG A 562 -4.47 7.54 31.61
CA ARG A 562 -3.51 6.43 31.62
C ARG A 562 -3.97 5.23 32.47
N ASP A 563 -4.92 5.42 33.37
CA ASP A 563 -5.35 4.36 34.30
C ASP A 563 -6.46 3.50 33.71
N LYS A 564 -7.50 4.14 33.19
CA LYS A 564 -8.69 3.44 32.67
C LYS A 564 -8.93 3.60 31.18
N GLY A 565 -8.35 4.63 30.57
CA GLY A 565 -8.64 5.06 29.20
C GLY A 565 -7.82 4.35 28.13
N PHE A 566 -7.58 5.08 27.05
CA PHE A 566 -6.95 4.55 25.82
C PHE A 566 -5.46 4.88 25.71
N TYR A 567 -4.84 5.43 26.75
CA TYR A 567 -3.40 5.68 26.75
C TYR A 567 -2.66 4.48 27.34
N GLY A 568 -1.98 3.73 26.49
CA GLY A 568 -1.13 2.59 26.89
C GLY A 568 0.35 2.99 27.08
N ALA A 569 1.25 2.27 26.46
CA ALA A 569 2.66 2.68 26.35
C ALA A 569 2.75 3.96 25.49
N PHE A 570 1.90 4.06 24.47
CA PHE A 570 1.62 5.26 23.70
C PHE A 570 0.12 5.33 23.37
N PHE A 571 -0.32 6.34 22.65
CA PHE A 571 -1.71 6.53 22.26
C PHE A 571 -1.93 6.14 20.77
N PRO A 572 -3.08 5.61 20.36
CA PRO A 572 -4.14 5.05 21.20
C PRO A 572 -4.06 3.51 21.27
N LEU A 573 -4.47 2.93 22.40
CA LEU A 573 -4.91 1.54 22.46
C LEU A 573 -6.25 1.39 21.73
N ALA A 574 -6.45 0.31 21.00
CA ALA A 574 -7.72 0.03 20.34
C ALA A 574 -8.88 -0.19 21.35
N MET A 575 -8.56 -0.76 22.50
CA MET A 575 -9.50 -0.97 23.62
C MET A 575 -9.04 -0.22 24.87
N ALA A 576 -9.98 0.37 25.62
CA ALA A 576 -9.69 1.02 26.89
C ALA A 576 -9.14 0.03 27.93
N ARG A 577 -8.16 0.46 28.72
CA ARG A 577 -7.54 -0.36 29.77
C ARG A 577 -8.56 -0.94 30.75
N GLN A 578 -9.59 -0.18 31.11
CA GLN A 578 -10.68 -0.64 31.95
C GLN A 578 -11.40 -1.87 31.38
N SER A 579 -11.58 -1.92 30.06
CA SER A 579 -12.24 -3.06 29.40
C SER A 579 -11.34 -4.27 29.27
N MET A 580 -10.03 -4.10 29.21
CA MET A 580 -9.06 -5.20 29.04
C MET A 580 -9.06 -6.20 30.18
N THR A 581 -9.41 -5.76 31.39
CA THR A 581 -9.51 -6.64 32.56
C THR A 581 -10.70 -7.62 32.48
N GLN A 582 -11.71 -7.26 31.68
CA GLN A 582 -12.95 -8.03 31.52
C GLN A 582 -12.90 -8.98 30.32
N PHE A 583 -12.09 -8.69 29.33
CA PHE A 583 -11.98 -9.45 28.09
C PHE A 583 -10.60 -10.11 27.97
N LYS A 584 -10.54 -11.38 28.31
CA LYS A 584 -9.38 -12.24 28.04
C LYS A 584 -9.45 -12.74 26.60
N SER A 585 -9.03 -11.94 25.63
CA SER A 585 -8.89 -12.39 24.25
C SER A 585 -7.60 -13.15 24.06
N LYS A 586 -7.64 -14.26 23.31
CA LYS A 586 -6.45 -14.93 22.81
C LYS A 586 -5.80 -14.14 21.65
N ASP A 587 -6.62 -13.36 20.96
CA ASP A 587 -6.19 -12.54 19.84
C ASP A 587 -5.97 -11.10 20.34
N ASP A 588 -4.73 -10.84 20.70
CA ASP A 588 -4.34 -9.60 21.35
C ASP A 588 -4.10 -8.44 20.38
N HIS A 589 -4.01 -8.72 19.06
CA HIS A 589 -3.73 -7.69 18.06
C HIS A 589 -4.89 -6.71 17.90
N ALA A 590 -6.13 -7.19 17.88
CA ALA A 590 -7.33 -6.37 17.74
C ALA A 590 -7.53 -5.37 18.90
N PHE A 591 -6.85 -5.58 20.00
CA PHE A 591 -6.97 -4.77 21.22
C PHE A 591 -5.70 -4.01 21.58
N GLY A 592 -4.66 -4.17 20.78
CA GLY A 592 -3.38 -3.47 20.91
C GLY A 592 -3.39 -2.08 20.25
N TYR A 593 -2.49 -1.85 19.33
CA TYR A 593 -2.33 -0.58 18.62
C TYR A 593 -2.41 -0.81 17.12
N THR A 594 -3.28 -0.09 16.44
CA THR A 594 -3.47 -0.17 14.99
C THR A 594 -3.40 1.20 14.32
N PRO A 595 -2.95 1.30 13.05
CA PRO A 595 -2.76 2.59 12.38
C PRO A 595 -4.07 3.35 12.15
N ASP A 596 -5.13 2.61 11.83
CA ASP A 596 -6.47 3.11 11.55
C ASP A 596 -7.11 3.75 12.77
N THR A 597 -7.05 3.08 13.94
CA THR A 597 -7.57 3.65 15.18
C THR A 597 -6.88 4.96 15.54
N ALA A 598 -5.58 5.04 15.30
CA ALA A 598 -4.83 6.27 15.51
C ALA A 598 -5.27 7.38 14.56
N TYR A 599 -5.30 7.09 13.25
CA TYR A 599 -5.66 8.09 12.25
C TYR A 599 -7.05 8.66 12.51
N PHE A 600 -8.07 7.82 12.56
CA PHE A 600 -9.44 8.29 12.73
C PHE A 600 -9.68 9.04 14.04
N THR A 601 -9.00 8.63 15.11
CA THR A 601 -9.14 9.31 16.42
C THR A 601 -8.46 10.67 16.41
N LEU A 602 -7.23 10.75 15.90
CA LEU A 602 -6.46 11.99 15.86
C LEU A 602 -7.03 13.00 14.85
N ASP A 603 -7.45 12.54 13.66
CA ASP A 603 -8.17 13.36 12.69
C ASP A 603 -9.44 13.95 13.30
N GLY A 604 -10.20 13.14 14.04
CA GLY A 604 -11.36 13.62 14.77
C GLY A 604 -11.04 14.72 15.78
N MET A 605 -9.92 14.62 16.51
CA MET A 605 -9.49 15.66 17.44
C MET A 605 -9.13 16.97 16.72
N PHE A 606 -8.40 16.91 15.61
CA PHE A 606 -8.09 18.10 14.79
C PHE A 606 -9.36 18.77 14.26
N ARG A 607 -10.31 18.00 13.74
CA ARG A 607 -11.61 18.52 13.24
C ARG A 607 -12.43 19.19 14.35
N GLN A 608 -12.30 18.71 15.58
CA GLN A 608 -12.93 19.34 16.77
C GLN A 608 -12.08 20.48 17.36
N ARG A 609 -11.02 20.90 16.69
CA ARG A 609 -10.13 21.99 17.17
C ARG A 609 -9.51 21.75 18.54
N LEU A 610 -9.25 20.49 18.88
CA LEU A 610 -8.50 20.11 20.07
C LEU A 610 -7.00 20.05 19.74
N ASN A 611 -6.51 21.13 19.13
CA ASN A 611 -5.20 21.16 18.46
C ASN A 611 -4.04 20.83 19.40
N LYS A 612 -4.09 21.27 20.65
CA LYS A 612 -3.04 20.99 21.64
C LYS A 612 -2.92 19.48 21.89
N GLU A 613 -4.04 18.84 22.26
CA GLU A 613 -4.10 17.43 22.59
C GLU A 613 -3.85 16.58 21.35
N ALA A 614 -4.46 16.94 20.23
CA ALA A 614 -4.27 16.25 18.95
C ALA A 614 -2.79 16.24 18.52
N THR A 615 -2.10 17.38 18.63
CA THR A 615 -0.69 17.53 18.27
C THR A 615 0.21 16.69 19.17
N GLU A 616 0.05 16.80 20.48
CA GLU A 616 0.85 16.05 21.46
C GLU A 616 0.68 14.54 21.27
N LEU A 617 -0.55 14.08 21.06
CA LEU A 617 -0.85 12.66 20.86
C LEU A 617 -0.40 12.17 19.48
N THR A 618 -0.47 13.01 18.43
CA THR A 618 0.04 12.67 17.10
C THR A 618 1.55 12.46 17.12
N LEU A 619 2.31 13.37 17.71
CA LEU A 619 3.75 13.22 17.83
C LEU A 619 4.11 11.97 18.66
N ASN A 620 3.43 11.77 19.78
CA ASN A 620 3.60 10.58 20.59
C ASN A 620 3.34 9.30 19.78
N HIS A 621 2.24 9.27 19.03
CA HIS A 621 1.92 8.11 18.19
C HIS A 621 2.99 7.86 17.12
N LEU A 622 3.31 8.87 16.32
CA LEU A 622 4.25 8.73 15.20
C LEU A 622 5.60 8.20 15.65
N ILE A 623 6.16 8.77 16.73
CA ILE A 623 7.50 8.36 17.17
C ILE A 623 7.53 6.97 17.79
N HIS A 624 6.48 6.54 18.48
CA HIS A 624 6.43 5.23 19.12
C HIS A 624 5.92 4.13 18.19
N TYR A 625 5.10 4.48 17.21
CA TYR A 625 4.54 3.51 16.27
C TYR A 625 5.39 3.36 15.00
N ASN A 626 5.86 4.46 14.46
CA ASN A 626 6.48 4.50 13.13
C ASN A 626 7.99 4.72 13.16
N TYR A 627 8.63 4.73 14.32
CA TYR A 627 10.08 4.85 14.43
C TYR A 627 10.65 3.88 15.45
N HIS A 628 11.56 3.02 14.99
CA HIS A 628 12.14 2.01 15.87
C HIS A 628 13.19 2.65 16.80
N PRO A 629 13.02 2.56 18.13
CA PRO A 629 13.88 3.30 19.07
C PRO A 629 15.33 2.80 19.07
N GLN A 630 15.51 1.52 18.84
CA GLN A 630 16.81 0.85 18.89
C GLN A 630 17.57 0.99 17.58
N TRP A 631 16.89 0.82 16.45
CA TRP A 631 17.52 0.81 15.13
C TRP A 631 17.54 2.17 14.44
N LYS A 632 16.82 3.13 15.02
CA LYS A 632 16.76 4.51 14.50
C LYS A 632 16.30 4.59 13.06
N ILE A 633 15.34 3.76 12.69
CA ILE A 633 14.75 3.68 11.36
C ILE A 633 13.24 3.87 11.42
N PRO A 634 12.61 4.48 10.40
CA PRO A 634 11.17 4.50 10.26
C PRO A 634 10.64 3.10 9.94
N MET A 635 9.40 2.85 10.31
CA MET A 635 8.71 1.59 10.10
C MET A 635 7.20 1.81 9.91
N ALA A 636 6.52 0.82 9.37
CA ALA A 636 5.08 0.90 9.11
C ALA A 636 4.38 -0.44 9.43
N PRO A 637 4.39 -0.88 10.68
CA PRO A 637 3.78 -2.15 11.04
C PRO A 637 2.25 -2.10 10.90
N GLU A 638 1.66 -3.26 10.61
CA GLU A 638 0.21 -3.42 10.58
C GLU A 638 -0.39 -3.20 11.97
N ALA A 639 0.20 -3.81 12.99
CA ALA A 639 -0.26 -3.64 14.36
C ALA A 639 0.84 -3.97 15.39
N TYR A 640 0.63 -3.48 16.61
CA TYR A 640 1.31 -3.98 17.80
C TYR A 640 0.30 -4.66 18.72
N ARG A 641 0.70 -5.77 19.33
CA ARG A 641 -0.03 -6.31 20.46
C ARG A 641 0.13 -5.42 21.70
N ARG A 642 -0.63 -5.69 22.74
CA ARG A 642 -0.55 -4.92 23.99
C ARG A 642 0.83 -4.95 24.66
N ASP A 643 1.57 -6.03 24.48
CA ASP A 643 2.94 -6.20 24.96
C ASP A 643 4.01 -5.56 24.06
N LEU A 644 3.57 -4.81 23.05
CA LEU A 644 4.39 -4.16 22.03
C LEU A 644 5.11 -5.11 21.07
N SER A 645 4.76 -6.38 21.08
CA SER A 645 5.23 -7.29 20.03
C SER A 645 4.52 -6.97 18.71
N LEU A 646 5.26 -7.09 17.62
CA LEU A 646 4.75 -6.82 16.27
C LEU A 646 3.77 -7.90 15.82
N PHE A 647 2.77 -7.48 15.06
CA PHE A 647 1.78 -8.35 14.44
C PHE A 647 1.54 -7.95 12.98
N GLY A 648 1.35 -8.95 12.12
CA GLY A 648 1.03 -8.76 10.71
C GLY A 648 2.18 -8.26 9.86
N ASP A 649 1.87 -7.53 8.80
CA ASP A 649 2.85 -6.93 7.90
C ASP A 649 3.60 -5.77 8.56
N GLN A 650 4.88 -5.63 8.25
CA GLN A 650 5.73 -4.61 8.88
C GLN A 650 5.95 -3.38 7.99
N TYR A 651 5.35 -3.34 6.83
CA TYR A 651 5.36 -2.22 5.87
C TYR A 651 3.97 -2.08 5.24
N SER A 652 2.96 -2.12 6.07
CA SER A 652 1.57 -2.04 5.64
C SER A 652 1.19 -0.61 5.23
N ASN A 653 0.52 -0.49 4.09
CA ASN A 653 -0.01 0.78 3.61
C ASN A 653 -1.23 1.29 4.42
N PHE A 654 -1.68 0.55 5.42
CA PHE A 654 -2.59 1.07 6.47
C PHE A 654 -2.04 2.31 7.15
N ASN A 655 -0.71 2.41 7.20
CA ASN A 655 -0.02 3.56 7.76
C ASN A 655 -0.13 4.82 6.87
N ALA A 656 -0.58 4.72 5.62
CA ALA A 656 -0.71 5.86 4.73
C ALA A 656 -1.62 6.96 5.29
N GLY A 657 -2.67 6.60 6.03
CA GLY A 657 -3.51 7.58 6.72
C GLY A 657 -2.76 8.55 7.62
N LYS A 658 -1.59 8.17 8.11
CA LYS A 658 -0.75 9.04 8.94
C LYS A 658 -0.10 10.18 8.16
N ILE A 659 0.06 10.05 6.85
CA ILE A 659 0.46 11.15 5.97
C ILE A 659 -0.55 12.29 6.10
N LEU A 660 -1.84 11.97 6.20
CA LEU A 660 -2.90 12.96 6.38
C LEU A 660 -2.80 13.68 7.73
N LEU A 661 -2.26 13.03 8.77
CA LEU A 661 -2.01 13.70 10.05
C LEU A 661 -0.95 14.81 9.93
N TYR A 662 0.03 14.67 9.01
CA TYR A 662 0.96 15.76 8.72
C TYR A 662 0.30 16.89 7.94
N LEU A 663 -0.47 16.55 6.88
CA LEU A 663 -1.00 17.52 5.94
C LEU A 663 -2.30 18.16 6.43
N GLU A 664 -3.30 17.35 6.78
CA GLU A 664 -4.63 17.82 7.21
C GLU A 664 -4.68 18.11 8.73
N GLY A 665 -3.88 17.40 9.53
CA GLY A 665 -3.81 17.57 10.98
C GLY A 665 -2.83 18.68 11.40
N LEU A 666 -1.53 18.42 11.41
CA LEU A 666 -0.52 19.35 11.90
C LEU A 666 -0.44 20.65 11.08
N ALA A 667 -0.47 20.52 9.75
CA ALA A 667 -0.41 21.68 8.85
C ALA A 667 -1.81 22.31 8.61
N GLY A 668 -2.87 21.57 8.90
CA GLY A 668 -4.25 22.05 8.75
C GLY A 668 -4.60 22.49 7.33
N LEU A 669 -4.11 21.75 6.34
CA LEU A 669 -4.25 22.12 4.92
C LEU A 669 -5.62 21.73 4.37
N TYR A 670 -6.27 22.69 3.74
CA TYR A 670 -7.44 22.50 2.92
C TYR A 670 -7.41 23.45 1.74
N TYR A 671 -7.58 22.96 0.52
CA TYR A 671 -7.73 23.81 -0.65
C TYR A 671 -8.77 23.28 -1.63
N SER A 672 -9.31 24.18 -2.43
CA SER A 672 -10.29 23.87 -3.45
C SER A 672 -10.01 24.68 -4.72
N ILE A 673 -9.72 23.99 -5.82
CA ILE A 673 -9.54 24.62 -7.13
C ILE A 673 -10.85 25.23 -7.65
N PRO A 674 -12.00 24.53 -7.58
CA PRO A 674 -13.29 25.10 -7.97
C PRO A 674 -13.64 26.39 -7.21
N ASP A 675 -13.39 26.38 -5.89
CA ASP A 675 -13.72 27.53 -5.02
C ASP A 675 -12.59 28.55 -4.93
N LYS A 676 -11.44 28.28 -5.55
CA LYS A 676 -10.27 29.17 -5.60
C LYS A 676 -9.78 29.64 -4.25
N HIS A 677 -9.65 28.76 -3.28
CA HIS A 677 -9.13 29.13 -1.96
C HIS A 677 -8.16 28.09 -1.41
N LEU A 678 -7.30 28.56 -0.50
CA LEU A 678 -6.44 27.77 0.36
C LEU A 678 -6.70 28.18 1.80
N THR A 679 -7.11 27.24 2.64
CA THR A 679 -7.29 27.47 4.06
C THR A 679 -6.21 26.74 4.84
N LEU A 680 -5.62 27.42 5.82
CA LEU A 680 -4.61 26.90 6.71
C LEU A 680 -5.14 27.00 8.16
N GLN A 681 -5.17 25.89 8.86
CA GLN A 681 -5.51 25.81 10.28
C GLN A 681 -4.35 25.12 11.03
N PRO A 682 -3.22 25.80 11.22
CA PRO A 682 -2.01 25.18 11.72
C PRO A 682 -2.15 24.70 13.16
N ALA A 683 -1.56 23.56 13.45
CA ALA A 683 -1.39 23.02 14.78
C ALA A 683 0.10 22.74 15.03
N LEU A 684 0.92 23.81 15.02
CA LEU A 684 2.37 23.67 15.17
C LEU A 684 2.70 23.09 16.57
N PRO A 685 3.43 21.97 16.61
CA PRO A 685 3.85 21.39 17.89
C PRO A 685 4.71 22.37 18.70
N LYS A 686 4.48 22.44 20.01
CA LYS A 686 5.32 23.25 20.89
C LYS A 686 6.81 22.89 20.87
N ALA A 687 7.10 21.64 20.53
CA ALA A 687 8.48 21.14 20.42
C ALA A 687 9.18 21.53 19.09
N TRP A 688 8.45 22.15 18.17
CA TRP A 688 8.98 22.55 16.87
C TRP A 688 8.94 24.07 16.73
N ASP A 689 10.08 24.68 16.54
CA ASP A 689 10.17 26.13 16.29
C ASP A 689 9.60 26.50 14.92
N TRP A 690 9.55 25.53 14.00
CA TRP A 690 9.08 25.73 12.64
C TRP A 690 8.59 24.43 12.02
N MET A 691 7.77 24.57 10.97
CA MET A 691 7.36 23.51 10.06
C MET A 691 7.23 24.12 8.67
N GLU A 692 7.71 23.43 7.65
CA GLU A 692 7.69 23.89 6.26
C GLU A 692 7.09 22.84 5.35
N LEU A 693 6.24 23.31 4.45
CA LEU A 693 5.64 22.49 3.40
C LEU A 693 5.80 23.17 2.04
N ARG A 694 5.83 22.35 1.02
CA ARG A 694 5.72 22.75 -0.36
C ARG A 694 4.79 21.77 -1.06
N LEU A 695 3.74 22.26 -1.66
CA LEU A 695 2.72 21.41 -2.28
C LEU A 695 2.28 21.98 -3.64
N PRO A 696 1.91 21.09 -4.57
CA PRO A 696 1.43 21.51 -5.88
C PRO A 696 -0.06 21.87 -5.79
N ILE A 697 -0.41 23.16 -5.96
CA ILE A 697 -1.80 23.61 -6.03
C ILE A 697 -2.05 24.16 -7.43
N ALA A 698 -3.03 23.63 -8.14
CA ALA A 698 -3.38 24.05 -9.51
C ALA A 698 -2.17 24.11 -10.45
N GLY A 699 -1.25 23.15 -10.34
CA GLY A 699 -0.04 23.07 -11.14
C GLY A 699 1.12 23.99 -10.71
N GLN A 700 0.90 24.83 -9.70
CA GLN A 700 1.93 25.72 -9.15
C GLN A 700 2.41 25.23 -7.79
N TRP A 701 3.70 25.42 -7.52
CA TRP A 701 4.24 25.08 -6.20
C TRP A 701 3.98 26.21 -5.20
N THR A 702 3.19 25.87 -4.17
CA THR A 702 2.93 26.74 -3.03
C THR A 702 3.85 26.34 -1.88
N GLN A 703 4.59 27.29 -1.34
CA GLN A 703 5.44 27.10 -0.16
C GLN A 703 4.76 27.72 1.05
N ILE A 704 4.78 27.00 2.17
CA ILE A 704 4.16 27.41 3.43
C ILE A 704 5.16 27.20 4.54
N SER A 705 5.40 28.24 5.33
CA SER A 705 6.25 28.20 6.52
C SER A 705 5.43 28.58 7.75
N TYR A 706 5.39 27.69 8.72
CA TYR A 706 4.73 27.88 10.00
C TYR A 706 5.75 28.17 11.08
N ARG A 707 5.47 29.18 11.88
CA ARG A 707 6.22 29.54 13.10
C ARG A 707 5.23 29.89 14.19
N HIS A 708 5.69 30.00 15.43
CA HIS A 708 4.82 30.37 16.55
C HIS A 708 4.28 31.80 16.46
N ASP A 709 4.93 32.67 15.70
CA ASP A 709 4.52 34.06 15.46
C ASP A 709 3.67 34.24 14.20
N GLY A 710 3.42 33.19 13.44
CA GLY A 710 2.53 33.24 12.29
C GLY A 710 2.86 32.26 11.14
N VAL A 711 2.14 32.46 10.07
CA VAL A 711 2.25 31.63 8.85
C VAL A 711 2.63 32.50 7.66
N GLN A 712 3.64 32.10 6.92
CA GLN A 712 4.07 32.74 5.67
C GLN A 712 3.78 31.82 4.50
N THR A 713 3.28 32.38 3.40
CA THR A 713 2.99 31.64 2.17
C THR A 713 3.56 32.35 0.96
N SER A 714 4.01 31.58 -0.01
CA SER A 714 4.46 32.11 -1.32
C SER A 714 4.07 31.16 -2.44
N GLY A 715 3.86 31.70 -3.63
CA GLY A 715 3.52 30.92 -4.83
C GLY A 715 2.11 30.34 -4.85
N SER A 716 1.24 30.73 -3.91
CA SER A 716 -0.16 30.27 -3.91
C SER A 716 -0.93 30.90 -5.10
N PRO A 717 -1.61 30.06 -5.92
CA PRO A 717 -2.47 30.58 -6.98
C PRO A 717 -3.80 31.15 -6.48
N PHE A 718 -4.10 30.99 -5.21
CA PHE A 718 -5.37 31.40 -4.57
C PHE A 718 -5.13 32.28 -3.36
N PRO A 719 -6.14 33.06 -2.93
CA PRO A 719 -6.15 33.69 -1.63
C PRO A 719 -5.92 32.66 -0.51
N VAL A 720 -5.15 33.04 0.46
CA VAL A 720 -4.84 32.21 1.63
C VAL A 720 -5.59 32.75 2.84
N VAL A 721 -6.36 31.88 3.49
CA VAL A 721 -7.07 32.18 4.73
C VAL A 721 -6.42 31.37 5.85
N VAL A 722 -5.87 32.07 6.84
CA VAL A 722 -5.36 31.44 8.06
C VAL A 722 -6.46 31.48 9.10
N VAL A 723 -6.83 30.32 9.62
CA VAL A 723 -7.84 30.18 10.68
C VAL A 723 -7.11 29.84 11.97
N GLU A 724 -7.28 30.71 12.99
CA GLU A 724 -6.73 30.53 14.34
C GLU A 724 -7.46 29.43 15.16
#